data_3945f1f3dd3b5ec6a02092600ade59e2
#
_entry.id   3945f1f3dd3b5ec6a02092600ade59e2
#
_cell.length_a   1.000
_cell.length_b   1.000
_cell.length_c   1.000
_cell.angle_alpha   90.00
_cell.angle_beta   90.00
_cell.angle_gamma   90.00
#
_symmetry.space_group_name_H-M   'P 1'
#
loop_
_entity.id
_entity.type
_entity.pdbx_description
1 polymer ?
#
loop_
_entity_poly.entity_id
_entity_poly.type
_entity_poly.pdbx_seq_one_letter_code
_entity_poly.pdbx_strand_id
1 'polypeptide(L)'
;MSEALQPPRRARRVFVGRPMTSGQLEDELLPIPLALPIFAADAISSVAYATEAAMVVLLGAGLAELHVALPLSIAVAVLMAIVIASYRQTVRAYETSGGAYIVARENLGTLPSLVAAAALLVDYVLTVAVSVSSGVLAITSAVTSLDHYNTELSLGAVLLITVVNLRGVRESGFTFAFPTYLFIISMLVAVGTGVFKCATSTCPRAVTPHPLAAGAGALGIFLLLKAFASGASALTGVEAIANGVNAFKHPQAKNAARTLGVLALVAITLFVGVSYLAVRTHARPSSTVSVVSQVARAVFPAGSAASWMFWVVQIFTFAVLILAANTSFQGFPRLSALLAHDRFIARQFTNLGDRLVFSNGVVVLAGAAALLIWIYHANVNNLIHLYVVGVFTAFTLSQAGMVRYWLRTHGDGWRWRAPINGVGALATFVVMVVVVVTKFTEGAWMVIVAVPLMIVGFYGVRRHYVRVARRLEAGAAAVVAAPPARNTTIVIVESLDPALDRALWLARGISPAGFRALHVPLPGSDPGIRPRWFHHVGGEPMLEVLDGGLGLAEAVLEQVWRLPRGESDFVTVVLPELFESESLLSQARNARELALKFRLLSEPGVIVADVPTVRGRLGAAPQRLLVRVLVSGVNAASMRAVNYATALDVADTRAVHFAFSSQEARAIHVDWSSHAPRIPLEVDEAPYRDIGGPLLRYLHALTVDEDAVVLVLMPELVTRGLRRALHNQRALYIKRLLLFEPRVILASVPYQLLR
;
A
#
# COMPACT_ATOMS: atom_id res chain seq x y z
N MET A 1 18.30 5.07 -31.77
CA MET A 1 17.24 6.07 -31.98
C MET A 1 15.96 5.71 -31.21
N SER A 2 16.08 5.06 -30.03
CA SER A 2 14.95 4.53 -29.23
C SER A 2 14.75 5.22 -27.85
N GLU A 3 15.41 6.35 -27.59
CA GLU A 3 15.27 7.07 -26.30
C GLU A 3 14.27 8.25 -26.32
N ALA A 4 13.74 8.59 -27.48
CA ALA A 4 12.94 9.83 -27.69
C ALA A 4 11.43 9.68 -27.38
N LEU A 5 10.91 8.46 -27.11
CA LEU A 5 9.45 8.22 -26.97
C LEU A 5 8.98 7.95 -25.52
N GLN A 6 9.69 8.45 -24.51
CA GLN A 6 9.24 8.36 -23.13
C GLN A 6 9.05 9.76 -22.51
N PRO A 7 7.87 10.40 -22.66
CA PRO A 7 7.48 11.50 -21.75
C PRO A 7 7.01 10.86 -20.44
N PRO A 8 6.92 11.40 -19.38
CA PRO A 8 7.63 12.13 -18.35
C PRO A 8 8.40 11.24 -17.36
N ARG A 9 9.19 10.28 -17.84
CA ARG A 9 9.99 9.39 -16.96
C ARG A 9 11.13 10.11 -16.22
N ARG A 10 11.54 11.33 -16.63
CA ARG A 10 12.61 12.08 -15.93
C ARG A 10 12.17 12.49 -14.52
N ALA A 11 11.01 13.09 -14.33
CA ALA A 11 10.52 13.47 -13.01
C ALA A 11 10.30 12.21 -12.13
N ARG A 12 9.66 11.15 -12.66
CA ARG A 12 9.50 9.87 -11.93
C ARG A 12 10.84 9.23 -11.57
N ARG A 13 11.85 9.27 -12.45
CA ARG A 13 13.21 8.78 -12.16
C ARG A 13 13.92 9.59 -11.09
N VAL A 14 13.68 10.91 -11.02
CA VAL A 14 14.21 11.76 -9.96
C VAL A 14 13.58 11.42 -8.61
N PHE A 15 12.27 11.15 -8.55
CA PHE A 15 11.57 10.83 -7.31
C PHE A 15 11.65 9.35 -6.93
N VAL A 16 11.63 8.41 -7.87
CA VAL A 16 11.55 6.96 -7.60
C VAL A 16 12.85 6.21 -7.90
N GLY A 17 13.73 6.71 -8.77
CA GLY A 17 14.99 6.06 -9.15
C GLY A 17 14.87 5.09 -10.33
N ARG A 18 15.95 4.33 -10.63
CA ARG A 18 15.98 3.35 -11.74
C ARG A 18 15.27 2.05 -11.36
N PRO A 19 14.52 1.39 -12.26
CA PRO A 19 13.88 0.10 -12.00
C PRO A 19 14.88 -0.99 -11.62
N MET A 20 14.46 -1.93 -10.76
CA MET A 20 15.24 -3.10 -10.34
C MET A 20 14.56 -4.39 -10.83
N THR A 21 15.38 -5.39 -11.22
CA THR A 21 14.88 -6.70 -11.65
C THR A 21 14.40 -7.54 -10.46
N SER A 22 13.48 -8.48 -10.71
CA SER A 22 12.97 -9.38 -9.66
C SER A 22 14.06 -10.23 -9.01
N GLY A 23 15.12 -10.61 -9.74
CA GLY A 23 16.26 -11.39 -9.21
C GLY A 23 17.16 -10.61 -8.24
N GLN A 24 17.03 -9.28 -8.17
CA GLN A 24 17.76 -8.44 -7.20
C GLN A 24 17.07 -8.38 -5.81
N LEU A 25 16.05 -9.19 -5.60
CA LEU A 25 15.29 -9.30 -4.34
C LEU A 25 16.01 -10.19 -3.29
N GLU A 26 17.17 -10.77 -3.61
CA GLU A 26 17.93 -11.54 -2.64
C GLU A 26 18.30 -10.63 -1.46
N ASP A 27 17.60 -10.86 -0.34
CA ASP A 27 17.75 -10.11 0.89
C ASP A 27 19.15 -10.35 1.45
N GLU A 28 19.96 -9.29 1.57
CA GLU A 28 21.18 -9.35 2.39
C GLU A 28 20.76 -9.58 3.84
N LEU A 29 21.04 -10.77 4.35
CA LEU A 29 20.75 -11.14 5.72
C LEU A 29 21.57 -10.28 6.69
N LEU A 30 20.91 -9.70 7.69
CA LEU A 30 21.46 -8.72 8.61
C LEU A 30 22.13 -9.39 9.81
N PRO A 31 23.38 -9.03 10.17
CA PRO A 31 23.98 -9.41 11.45
C PRO A 31 23.34 -8.60 12.59
N ILE A 32 23.41 -9.09 13.83
CA ILE A 32 22.80 -8.46 15.02
C ILE A 32 23.13 -6.95 15.14
N PRO A 33 24.40 -6.48 14.97
CA PRO A 33 24.72 -5.06 15.10
C PRO A 33 24.01 -4.14 14.09
N LEU A 34 23.60 -4.64 12.93
CA LEU A 34 22.84 -3.89 11.95
C LEU A 34 21.34 -4.10 12.10
N ALA A 35 20.93 -5.28 12.52
CA ALA A 35 19.51 -5.61 12.72
C ALA A 35 18.90 -4.87 13.94
N LEU A 36 19.66 -4.70 15.02
CA LEU A 36 19.19 -3.97 16.20
C LEU A 36 18.76 -2.53 15.85
N PRO A 37 19.58 -1.68 15.22
CA PRO A 37 19.17 -0.33 14.84
C PRO A 37 17.98 -0.28 13.88
N ILE A 38 17.89 -1.23 12.96
CA ILE A 38 16.84 -1.25 11.93
C ILE A 38 15.47 -1.61 12.55
N PHE A 39 15.43 -2.63 13.42
CA PHE A 39 14.16 -3.16 13.95
C PHE A 39 13.82 -2.64 15.35
N ALA A 40 14.76 -2.06 16.09
CA ALA A 40 14.55 -1.60 17.45
C ALA A 40 14.50 -0.07 17.59
N ALA A 41 14.71 0.69 16.50
CA ALA A 41 14.69 2.16 16.54
C ALA A 41 13.40 2.70 17.16
N ASP A 42 12.24 2.13 16.82
CA ASP A 42 10.95 2.53 17.33
C ASP A 42 10.83 2.28 18.84
N ALA A 43 11.16 1.08 19.32
CA ALA A 43 11.11 0.77 20.74
C ALA A 43 12.12 1.57 21.59
N ILE A 44 13.31 1.87 21.04
CA ILE A 44 14.35 2.66 21.73
C ILE A 44 13.98 4.14 21.74
N SER A 45 13.43 4.68 20.66
CA SER A 45 13.04 6.09 20.56
C SER A 45 11.84 6.46 21.43
N SER A 46 10.98 5.48 21.77
CA SER A 46 9.80 5.69 22.64
C SER A 46 10.17 6.21 24.02
N VAL A 47 11.40 5.96 24.49
CA VAL A 47 11.95 6.54 25.72
C VAL A 47 11.92 8.08 25.71
N ALA A 48 12.03 8.69 24.52
CA ALA A 48 12.08 10.16 24.39
C ALA A 48 10.77 10.86 24.79
N TYR A 49 9.62 10.17 24.70
CA TYR A 49 8.32 10.77 24.99
C TYR A 49 7.50 10.04 26.06
N ALA A 50 7.77 8.75 26.34
CA ALA A 50 6.94 7.95 27.24
C ALA A 50 6.95 8.46 28.71
N THR A 51 8.11 8.90 29.21
CA THR A 51 8.23 9.50 30.53
C THR A 51 7.39 10.79 30.63
N GLU A 52 7.48 11.65 29.64
CA GLU A 52 6.69 12.89 29.58
C GLU A 52 5.19 12.61 29.51
N ALA A 53 4.77 11.65 28.69
CA ALA A 53 3.37 11.24 28.57
C ALA A 53 2.77 10.77 29.93
N ALA A 54 3.55 10.06 30.75
CA ALA A 54 3.13 9.69 32.09
C ALA A 54 3.07 10.92 33.05
N MET A 55 4.08 11.79 32.98
CA MET A 55 4.16 13.00 33.81
C MET A 55 3.05 14.01 33.50
N VAL A 56 2.64 14.16 32.22
CA VAL A 56 1.50 15.01 31.84
C VAL A 56 0.22 14.58 32.57
N VAL A 57 -0.03 13.29 32.66
CA VAL A 57 -1.20 12.75 33.36
C VAL A 57 -1.08 12.97 34.87
N LEU A 58 0.09 12.70 35.47
CA LEU A 58 0.34 12.89 36.92
C LEU A 58 0.22 14.36 37.32
N LEU A 59 0.59 15.30 36.42
CA LEU A 59 0.46 16.74 36.67
C LEU A 59 -0.98 17.16 36.93
N GLY A 60 -1.98 16.41 36.44
CA GLY A 60 -3.39 16.62 36.76
C GLY A 60 -3.76 16.45 38.21
N ALA A 61 -2.97 15.67 38.98
CA ALA A 61 -3.10 15.53 40.44
C ALA A 61 -2.27 16.57 41.22
N GLY A 62 -1.35 17.29 40.57
CA GLY A 62 -0.52 18.31 41.16
C GLY A 62 0.98 18.07 40.98
N LEU A 63 1.78 19.09 41.33
CA LEU A 63 3.24 19.04 41.18
C LEU A 63 3.90 18.03 42.13
N ALA A 64 3.34 17.88 43.34
CA ALA A 64 3.86 16.94 44.30
C ALA A 64 3.83 15.49 43.81
N GLU A 65 2.84 15.15 42.98
CA GLU A 65 2.62 13.78 42.51
C GLU A 65 3.57 13.35 41.35
N LEU A 66 4.36 14.28 40.82
CA LEU A 66 5.32 13.94 39.74
C LEU A 66 6.40 12.93 40.22
N HIS A 67 6.64 12.80 41.53
CA HIS A 67 7.57 11.81 42.08
C HIS A 67 7.12 10.35 41.79
N VAL A 68 5.81 10.13 41.59
CA VAL A 68 5.22 8.83 41.29
C VAL A 68 5.63 8.34 39.89
N ALA A 69 6.14 9.22 39.00
CA ALA A 69 6.64 8.84 37.71
C ALA A 69 7.75 7.78 37.77
N LEU A 70 8.58 7.76 38.81
CA LEU A 70 9.65 6.78 38.96
C LEU A 70 9.12 5.36 39.28
N PRO A 71 8.34 5.11 40.36
CA PRO A 71 7.78 3.79 40.60
C PRO A 71 6.90 3.31 39.47
N LEU A 72 6.19 4.22 38.80
CA LEU A 72 5.39 3.92 37.63
C LEU A 72 6.26 3.45 36.45
N SER A 73 7.41 4.10 36.21
CA SER A 73 8.33 3.69 35.15
C SER A 73 8.96 2.31 35.43
N ILE A 74 9.17 1.96 36.69
CA ILE A 74 9.63 0.62 37.10
C ILE A 74 8.55 -0.42 36.81
N ALA A 75 7.27 -0.13 37.11
CA ALA A 75 6.16 -1.02 36.77
C ALA A 75 6.02 -1.24 35.26
N VAL A 76 6.18 -0.18 34.45
CA VAL A 76 6.21 -0.29 32.97
C VAL A 76 7.44 -1.08 32.51
N ALA A 77 8.60 -0.91 33.11
CA ALA A 77 9.82 -1.68 32.77
C ALA A 77 9.65 -3.18 33.08
N VAL A 78 8.96 -3.55 34.15
CA VAL A 78 8.60 -4.95 34.46
C VAL A 78 7.66 -5.49 33.37
N LEU A 79 6.64 -4.73 32.97
CA LEU A 79 5.75 -5.12 31.88
C LEU A 79 6.53 -5.31 30.57
N MET A 80 7.47 -4.40 30.27
CA MET A 80 8.35 -4.50 29.09
C MET A 80 9.18 -5.79 29.12
N ALA A 81 9.76 -6.14 30.26
CA ALA A 81 10.51 -7.37 30.43
C ALA A 81 9.64 -8.62 30.18
N ILE A 82 8.40 -8.64 30.68
CA ILE A 82 7.43 -9.74 30.50
C ILE A 82 7.08 -9.87 29.00
N VAL A 83 6.75 -8.75 28.32
CA VAL A 83 6.38 -8.74 26.91
C VAL A 83 7.54 -9.23 26.03
N ILE A 84 8.76 -8.72 26.29
CA ILE A 84 9.95 -9.13 25.52
C ILE A 84 10.30 -10.61 25.78
N ALA A 85 10.16 -11.09 27.03
CA ALA A 85 10.36 -12.51 27.32
C ALA A 85 9.38 -13.42 26.54
N SER A 86 8.13 -12.98 26.39
CA SER A 86 7.15 -13.65 25.55
C SER A 86 7.51 -13.61 24.08
N TYR A 87 7.87 -12.44 23.52
CA TYR A 87 8.27 -12.31 22.11
C TYR A 87 9.53 -13.09 21.75
N ARG A 88 10.47 -13.27 22.68
CA ARG A 88 11.63 -14.15 22.49
C ARG A 88 11.24 -15.61 22.23
N GLN A 89 10.07 -16.01 22.70
CA GLN A 89 9.54 -17.35 22.40
C GLN A 89 8.83 -17.38 21.05
N THR A 90 8.09 -16.31 20.72
CA THR A 90 7.42 -16.16 19.43
C THR A 90 8.42 -16.25 18.26
N VAL A 91 9.53 -15.51 18.32
CA VAL A 91 10.55 -15.52 17.24
C VAL A 91 11.26 -16.87 17.11
N ARG A 92 11.28 -17.70 18.15
CA ARG A 92 11.81 -19.07 18.09
C ARG A 92 10.83 -20.08 17.51
N ALA A 93 9.53 -19.84 17.63
CA ALA A 93 8.48 -20.70 17.10
C ALA A 93 8.16 -20.37 15.65
N TYR A 94 8.34 -19.11 15.22
CA TYR A 94 8.02 -18.58 13.89
C TYR A 94 9.27 -18.00 13.24
N GLU A 95 10.04 -18.83 12.54
CA GLU A 95 11.33 -18.46 11.93
C GLU A 95 11.16 -17.58 10.67
N THR A 96 10.02 -17.70 9.97
CA THR A 96 9.77 -16.97 8.73
C THR A 96 9.12 -15.62 8.94
N SER A 97 8.20 -15.51 9.89
CA SER A 97 7.59 -14.25 10.33
C SER A 97 6.73 -14.54 11.56
N GLY A 98 7.04 -13.90 12.69
CA GLY A 98 6.33 -14.07 13.97
C GLY A 98 5.32 -12.95 14.26
N GLY A 99 4.86 -12.22 13.23
CA GLY A 99 3.93 -11.10 13.41
C GLY A 99 2.59 -11.52 14.01
N ALA A 100 1.97 -10.61 14.77
CA ALA A 100 0.73 -10.87 15.50
C ALA A 100 -0.40 -11.37 14.59
N TYR A 101 -0.47 -10.90 13.35
CA TYR A 101 -1.43 -11.39 12.35
C TYR A 101 -1.27 -12.88 12.05
N ILE A 102 -0.03 -13.34 11.79
CA ILE A 102 0.25 -14.74 11.43
C ILE A 102 0.01 -15.65 12.63
N VAL A 103 0.55 -15.28 13.80
CA VAL A 103 0.39 -16.05 15.04
C VAL A 103 -1.08 -16.19 15.41
N ALA A 104 -1.86 -15.12 15.33
CA ALA A 104 -3.29 -15.13 15.60
C ALA A 104 -4.05 -15.97 14.54
N ARG A 105 -3.68 -15.86 13.26
CA ARG A 105 -4.34 -16.61 12.18
C ARG A 105 -4.21 -18.11 12.31
N GLU A 106 -3.01 -18.59 12.61
CA GLU A 106 -2.72 -20.02 12.72
C GLU A 106 -3.27 -20.65 14.00
N ASN A 107 -3.34 -19.88 15.08
CA ASN A 107 -3.71 -20.42 16.38
C ASN A 107 -5.11 -20.02 16.87
N LEU A 108 -5.56 -18.79 16.60
CA LEU A 108 -6.86 -18.28 17.08
C LEU A 108 -7.92 -18.21 15.98
N GLY A 109 -7.50 -18.25 14.70
CA GLY A 109 -8.39 -18.22 13.55
C GLY A 109 -8.52 -16.83 12.90
N THR A 110 -9.45 -16.73 11.93
CA THR A 110 -9.52 -15.58 11.02
C THR A 110 -9.94 -14.28 11.71
N LEU A 111 -10.96 -14.27 12.57
CA LEU A 111 -11.45 -13.05 13.17
C LEU A 111 -10.41 -12.39 14.11
N PRO A 112 -9.81 -13.12 15.07
CA PRO A 112 -8.74 -12.56 15.89
C PRO A 112 -7.54 -12.06 15.07
N SER A 113 -7.18 -12.75 13.99
CA SER A 113 -6.09 -12.31 13.12
C SER A 113 -6.40 -10.98 12.43
N LEU A 114 -7.64 -10.78 11.97
CA LEU A 114 -8.06 -9.51 11.37
C LEU A 114 -8.13 -8.38 12.38
N VAL A 115 -8.52 -8.66 13.63
CA VAL A 115 -8.43 -7.69 14.73
C VAL A 115 -6.98 -7.26 14.95
N ALA A 116 -6.05 -8.23 15.05
CA ALA A 116 -4.63 -7.94 15.20
C ALA A 116 -4.08 -7.13 14.02
N ALA A 117 -4.45 -7.50 12.78
CA ALA A 117 -4.01 -6.79 11.59
C ALA A 117 -4.54 -5.36 11.53
N ALA A 118 -5.84 -5.15 11.80
CA ALA A 118 -6.43 -3.82 11.81
C ALA A 118 -5.80 -2.94 12.90
N ALA A 119 -5.60 -3.50 14.10
CA ALA A 119 -4.93 -2.82 15.20
C ALA A 119 -3.50 -2.40 14.82
N LEU A 120 -2.71 -3.28 14.19
CA LEU A 120 -1.36 -2.97 13.72
C LEU A 120 -1.34 -1.93 12.59
N LEU A 121 -2.28 -1.97 11.64
CA LEU A 121 -2.35 -0.96 10.59
C LEU A 121 -2.62 0.44 11.15
N VAL A 122 -3.51 0.55 12.13
CA VAL A 122 -3.76 1.81 12.85
C VAL A 122 -2.51 2.22 13.64
N ASP A 123 -1.86 1.28 14.30
CA ASP A 123 -0.63 1.49 15.06
C ASP A 123 0.50 2.07 14.20
N TYR A 124 0.76 1.51 13.03
CA TYR A 124 1.78 2.03 12.11
C TYR A 124 1.52 3.47 11.66
N VAL A 125 0.25 3.84 11.41
CA VAL A 125 -0.10 5.22 11.07
C VAL A 125 0.20 6.16 12.22
N LEU A 126 -0.18 5.77 13.45
CA LEU A 126 0.03 6.55 14.65
C LEU A 126 1.51 6.62 15.05
N THR A 127 2.27 5.53 14.85
CA THR A 127 3.73 5.52 15.05
C THR A 127 4.42 6.58 14.19
N VAL A 128 4.05 6.69 12.90
CA VAL A 128 4.61 7.75 12.05
C VAL A 128 4.25 9.12 12.58
N ALA A 129 2.98 9.35 12.91
CA ALA A 129 2.52 10.66 13.37
C ALA A 129 3.19 11.07 14.72
N VAL A 130 3.23 10.16 15.71
CA VAL A 130 3.84 10.40 17.02
C VAL A 130 5.35 10.58 16.90
N SER A 131 6.04 9.67 16.21
CA SER A 131 7.50 9.68 16.12
C SER A 131 8.01 10.92 15.36
N VAL A 132 7.38 11.26 14.25
CA VAL A 132 7.78 12.46 13.50
C VAL A 132 7.51 13.73 14.31
N SER A 133 6.34 13.87 14.91
CA SER A 133 6.01 15.04 15.75
C SER A 133 6.94 15.15 16.96
N SER A 134 7.25 14.03 17.63
CA SER A 134 8.20 14.00 18.76
C SER A 134 9.64 14.33 18.31
N GLY A 135 10.05 13.88 17.12
CA GLY A 135 11.33 14.23 16.53
C GLY A 135 11.45 15.73 16.28
N VAL A 136 10.44 16.31 15.64
CA VAL A 136 10.39 17.77 15.41
C VAL A 136 10.40 18.51 16.74
N LEU A 137 9.64 18.07 17.76
CA LEU A 137 9.65 18.67 19.10
C LEU A 137 11.05 18.63 19.72
N ALA A 138 11.86 17.60 19.50
CA ALA A 138 13.23 17.57 20.01
C ALA A 138 14.09 18.72 19.43
N ILE A 139 13.96 19.02 18.11
CA ILE A 139 14.68 20.12 17.46
C ILE A 139 14.11 21.47 17.90
N THR A 140 12.78 21.63 17.91
CA THR A 140 12.13 22.91 18.30
C THR A 140 12.33 23.20 19.79
N SER A 141 12.49 22.19 20.64
CA SER A 141 12.92 22.35 22.03
C SER A 141 14.34 22.92 22.16
N ALA A 142 15.21 22.69 21.18
CA ALA A 142 16.57 23.25 21.17
C ALA A 142 16.63 24.62 20.49
N VAL A 143 15.78 24.85 19.49
CA VAL A 143 15.67 26.08 18.68
C VAL A 143 14.23 26.60 18.77
N THR A 144 13.94 27.32 19.85
CA THR A 144 12.57 27.75 20.18
C THR A 144 11.93 28.69 19.14
N SER A 145 12.73 29.35 18.28
CA SER A 145 12.22 30.16 17.16
C SER A 145 11.47 29.33 16.11
N LEU A 146 11.66 28.01 16.06
CA LEU A 146 10.99 27.11 15.13
C LEU A 146 9.68 26.52 15.66
N ASP A 147 9.31 26.80 16.90
CA ASP A 147 8.13 26.19 17.56
C ASP A 147 6.81 26.46 16.83
N HIS A 148 6.69 27.64 16.19
CA HIS A 148 5.53 27.99 15.38
C HIS A 148 5.34 27.11 14.12
N TYR A 149 6.38 26.42 13.68
CA TYR A 149 6.39 25.60 12.45
C TYR A 149 6.35 24.10 12.70
N ASN A 150 5.94 23.66 13.92
CA ASN A 150 5.92 22.24 14.28
C ASN A 150 5.12 21.39 13.29
N THR A 151 3.97 21.86 12.84
CA THR A 151 3.10 21.15 11.90
C THR A 151 3.75 21.03 10.51
N GLU A 152 4.24 22.14 9.97
CA GLU A 152 4.86 22.22 8.64
C GLU A 152 6.15 21.38 8.59
N LEU A 153 6.99 21.46 9.61
CA LEU A 153 8.21 20.68 9.73
C LEU A 153 7.88 19.18 9.82
N SER A 154 6.84 18.79 10.56
CA SER A 154 6.40 17.41 10.66
C SER A 154 5.86 16.89 9.32
N LEU A 155 5.04 17.66 8.61
CA LEU A 155 4.56 17.29 7.28
C LEU A 155 5.71 17.20 6.26
N GLY A 156 6.67 18.11 6.32
CA GLY A 156 7.90 18.07 5.51
C GLY A 156 8.73 16.83 5.77
N ALA A 157 8.88 16.42 7.04
CA ALA A 157 9.58 15.20 7.41
C ALA A 157 8.85 13.93 6.91
N VAL A 158 7.51 13.85 7.02
CA VAL A 158 6.73 12.75 6.44
C VAL A 158 6.92 12.67 4.93
N LEU A 159 6.89 13.81 4.23
CA LEU A 159 7.13 13.86 2.78
C LEU A 159 8.53 13.35 2.44
N LEU A 160 9.56 13.79 3.16
CA LEU A 160 10.93 13.35 2.97
C LEU A 160 11.08 11.83 3.15
N ILE A 161 10.58 11.29 4.27
CA ILE A 161 10.60 9.84 4.54
C ILE A 161 9.86 9.08 3.42
N THR A 162 8.72 9.60 2.96
CA THR A 162 7.92 9.00 1.88
C THR A 162 8.73 8.91 0.59
N VAL A 163 9.38 10.00 0.18
CA VAL A 163 10.23 10.03 -1.03
C VAL A 163 11.40 9.04 -0.91
N VAL A 164 12.06 9.01 0.24
CA VAL A 164 13.15 8.06 0.51
C VAL A 164 12.66 6.61 0.38
N ASN A 165 11.52 6.27 1.00
CA ASN A 165 10.97 4.92 0.92
C ASN A 165 10.49 4.55 -0.49
N LEU A 166 9.87 5.47 -1.24
CA LEU A 166 9.47 5.23 -2.64
C LEU A 166 10.67 5.02 -3.56
N ARG A 167 11.81 5.62 -3.26
CA ARG A 167 13.07 5.36 -3.97
C ARG A 167 13.59 3.94 -3.75
N GLY A 168 13.06 3.23 -2.75
CA GLY A 168 13.53 1.89 -2.42
C GLY A 168 15.02 1.90 -2.16
N VAL A 169 15.49 2.89 -1.42
CA VAL A 169 16.88 2.91 -0.99
C VAL A 169 17.09 1.63 -0.20
N ARG A 170 17.89 0.70 -0.72
CA ARG A 170 18.44 -0.38 0.08
C ARG A 170 19.26 0.33 1.15
N GLU A 171 18.66 0.37 2.31
CA GLU A 171 19.25 1.05 3.45
C GLU A 171 20.52 0.30 3.76
N SER A 172 21.67 0.90 3.52
CA SER A 172 22.87 0.35 4.09
C SER A 172 22.61 0.30 5.59
N GLY A 173 22.70 -0.89 6.21
CA GLY A 173 22.44 -1.05 7.65
C GLY A 173 23.21 -0.04 8.49
N PHE A 174 24.28 0.52 7.95
CA PHE A 174 25.09 1.58 8.54
C PHE A 174 24.34 2.92 8.67
N THR A 175 23.49 3.29 7.69
CA THR A 175 22.70 4.54 7.72
C THR A 175 21.72 4.56 8.91
N PHE A 176 21.18 3.40 9.31
CA PHE A 176 20.37 3.24 10.50
C PHE A 176 21.18 3.04 11.78
N ALA A 177 22.29 2.30 11.67
CA ALA A 177 23.10 1.96 12.81
C ALA A 177 23.74 3.21 13.45
N PHE A 178 24.27 4.11 12.64
CA PHE A 178 24.99 5.28 13.12
C PHE A 178 24.12 6.19 14.03
N PRO A 179 22.96 6.71 13.60
CA PRO A 179 22.14 7.57 14.46
C PRO A 179 21.59 6.84 15.69
N THR A 180 21.18 5.56 15.53
CA THR A 180 20.60 4.80 16.65
C THR A 180 21.63 4.54 17.73
N TYR A 181 22.85 4.12 17.39
CA TYR A 181 23.89 3.90 18.39
C TYR A 181 24.35 5.20 19.03
N LEU A 182 24.45 6.30 18.28
CA LEU A 182 24.79 7.60 18.85
C LEU A 182 23.70 8.13 19.77
N PHE A 183 22.42 7.87 19.48
CA PHE A 183 21.33 8.14 20.42
C PHE A 183 21.49 7.34 21.70
N ILE A 184 21.70 6.01 21.60
CA ILE A 184 21.89 5.14 22.78
C ILE A 184 23.06 5.63 23.63
N ILE A 185 24.21 5.87 23.01
CA ILE A 185 25.43 6.30 23.70
C ILE A 185 25.21 7.68 24.35
N SER A 186 24.68 8.66 23.61
CA SER A 186 24.45 10.01 24.13
C SER A 186 23.47 10.02 25.30
N MET A 187 22.39 9.22 25.22
CA MET A 187 21.45 9.07 26.30
C MET A 187 22.02 8.34 27.52
N LEU A 188 22.82 7.28 27.31
CA LEU A 188 23.52 6.60 28.41
C LEU A 188 24.51 7.53 29.11
N VAL A 189 25.23 8.35 28.33
CA VAL A 189 26.15 9.36 28.89
C VAL A 189 25.34 10.43 29.67
N ALA A 190 24.21 10.89 29.14
CA ALA A 190 23.37 11.86 29.83
C ALA A 190 22.81 11.28 31.15
N VAL A 191 22.28 10.04 31.09
CA VAL A 191 21.78 9.35 32.30
C VAL A 191 22.91 9.10 33.30
N GLY A 192 24.02 8.54 32.86
CA GLY A 192 25.16 8.24 33.73
C GLY A 192 25.75 9.49 34.40
N THR A 193 25.97 10.57 33.62
CA THR A 193 26.47 11.84 34.15
C THR A 193 25.47 12.49 35.11
N GLY A 194 24.17 12.44 34.77
CA GLY A 194 23.10 12.98 35.63
C GLY A 194 23.00 12.24 36.94
N VAL A 195 22.99 10.89 36.90
CA VAL A 195 22.99 10.05 38.11
C VAL A 195 24.24 10.31 38.98
N PHE A 196 25.41 10.38 38.33
CA PHE A 196 26.66 10.69 39.05
C PHE A 196 26.61 12.04 39.74
N LYS A 197 26.16 13.10 39.06
CA LYS A 197 26.00 14.44 39.65
C LYS A 197 25.00 14.43 40.82
N CYS A 198 23.87 13.74 40.69
CA CYS A 198 22.88 13.64 41.78
C CYS A 198 23.38 12.80 42.96
N ALA A 199 24.36 11.91 42.78
CA ALA A 199 24.94 11.08 43.86
C ALA A 199 26.10 11.77 44.55
N THR A 200 26.91 12.56 43.85
CA THR A 200 28.18 13.13 44.40
C THR A 200 28.09 14.61 44.72
N SER A 201 27.10 15.34 44.19
CA SER A 201 26.92 16.78 44.39
C SER A 201 25.45 17.14 44.47
N THR A 202 25.13 18.45 44.44
CA THR A 202 23.74 18.91 44.33
C THR A 202 23.17 18.52 42.97
N CYS A 203 22.07 17.77 42.96
CA CYS A 203 21.39 17.36 41.73
C CYS A 203 21.00 18.59 40.89
N PRO A 204 21.37 18.65 39.62
CA PRO A 204 21.04 19.81 38.78
C PRO A 204 19.53 19.99 38.65
N ARG A 205 19.07 21.25 38.63
CA ARG A 205 17.65 21.58 38.47
C ARG A 205 17.35 21.91 37.02
N ALA A 206 16.27 21.33 36.50
CA ALA A 206 15.77 21.65 35.15
C ALA A 206 15.03 23.01 35.17
N VAL A 207 15.25 23.79 34.16
CA VAL A 207 14.45 24.99 33.86
C VAL A 207 13.36 24.58 32.88
N THR A 208 12.11 24.80 33.23
CA THR A 208 10.95 24.48 32.40
C THR A 208 10.33 25.74 31.83
N PRO A 209 10.59 26.07 30.54
CA PRO A 209 9.88 27.16 29.87
C PRO A 209 8.41 26.77 29.65
N HIS A 210 7.51 27.73 29.84
CA HIS A 210 6.07 27.55 29.61
C HIS A 210 5.50 26.23 30.20
N PRO A 211 5.61 26.01 31.54
CA PRO A 211 5.14 24.79 32.13
C PRO A 211 3.62 24.65 31.99
N LEU A 212 3.14 23.41 31.78
CA LEU A 212 1.71 23.13 31.81
C LEU A 212 1.15 23.42 33.22
N ALA A 213 -0.10 23.88 33.27
CA ALA A 213 -0.77 24.13 34.54
C ALA A 213 -0.94 22.83 35.32
N ALA A 214 -0.59 22.87 36.60
CA ALA A 214 -0.82 21.76 37.52
C ALA A 214 -2.30 21.73 37.92
N GLY A 215 -2.88 20.52 37.95
CA GLY A 215 -4.21 20.31 38.52
C GLY A 215 -4.18 20.38 40.06
N ALA A 216 -5.35 20.44 40.66
CA ALA A 216 -5.56 20.37 42.12
C ALA A 216 -6.29 19.07 42.52
N GLY A 217 -6.30 18.06 41.65
CA GLY A 217 -6.95 16.79 41.89
C GLY A 217 -6.20 15.91 42.88
N ALA A 218 -6.89 14.95 43.50
CA ALA A 218 -6.22 13.92 44.29
C ALA A 218 -5.69 12.81 43.39
N LEU A 219 -4.55 12.21 43.72
CA LEU A 219 -4.01 11.04 43.03
C LEU A 219 -4.88 9.81 43.34
N GLY A 220 -5.96 9.64 42.58
CA GLY A 220 -6.79 8.44 42.65
C GLY A 220 -6.24 7.31 41.81
N ILE A 221 -6.73 6.09 42.06
CA ILE A 221 -6.33 4.89 41.31
C ILE A 221 -6.56 5.03 39.80
N PHE A 222 -7.63 5.72 39.41
CA PHE A 222 -7.93 5.98 37.98
C PHE A 222 -6.84 6.80 37.29
N LEU A 223 -6.36 7.88 37.95
CA LEU A 223 -5.31 8.73 37.39
C LEU A 223 -3.96 8.01 37.38
N LEU A 224 -3.68 7.18 38.37
CA LEU A 224 -2.48 6.34 38.43
C LEU A 224 -2.48 5.32 37.28
N LEU A 225 -3.60 4.63 37.06
CA LEU A 225 -3.76 3.70 35.93
C LEU A 225 -3.66 4.40 34.56
N LYS A 226 -4.21 5.61 34.47
CA LYS A 226 -4.10 6.43 33.26
C LYS A 226 -2.65 6.85 32.97
N ALA A 227 -1.91 7.23 34.01
CA ALA A 227 -0.49 7.57 33.90
C ALA A 227 0.35 6.33 33.53
N PHE A 228 0.06 5.17 34.11
CA PHE A 228 0.66 3.90 33.77
C PHE A 228 0.41 3.55 32.29
N ALA A 229 -0.84 3.68 31.83
CA ALA A 229 -1.21 3.46 30.42
C ALA A 229 -0.46 4.40 29.48
N SER A 230 -0.24 5.67 29.86
CA SER A 230 0.53 6.63 29.06
C SER A 230 2.01 6.25 29.01
N GLY A 231 2.62 5.87 30.14
CA GLY A 231 4.01 5.42 30.21
C GLY A 231 4.24 4.10 29.46
N ALA A 232 3.21 3.23 29.40
CA ALA A 232 3.27 1.97 28.66
C ALA A 232 3.44 2.15 27.14
N SER A 233 3.33 3.38 26.61
CA SER A 233 3.76 3.71 25.24
C SER A 233 5.25 3.42 24.98
N ALA A 234 6.07 3.27 26.03
CA ALA A 234 7.45 2.81 25.91
C ALA A 234 7.61 1.38 25.35
N LEU A 235 6.53 0.57 25.28
CA LEU A 235 6.57 -0.80 24.77
C LEU A 235 6.34 -0.89 23.26
N THR A 236 5.98 0.19 22.61
CA THR A 236 5.72 0.20 21.15
C THR A 236 6.98 -0.19 20.38
N GLY A 237 6.79 -0.80 19.21
CA GLY A 237 7.89 -1.20 18.31
C GLY A 237 8.60 -2.52 18.69
N VAL A 238 8.29 -3.15 19.81
CA VAL A 238 8.90 -4.45 20.20
C VAL A 238 8.58 -5.55 19.18
N GLU A 239 7.39 -5.52 18.56
CA GLU A 239 6.96 -6.50 17.55
C GLU A 239 7.73 -6.39 16.23
N ALA A 240 8.39 -5.29 15.93
CA ALA A 240 9.10 -5.09 14.67
C ALA A 240 10.20 -6.16 14.46
N ILE A 241 10.88 -6.59 15.54
CA ILE A 241 11.85 -7.69 15.51
C ILE A 241 11.18 -9.02 15.16
N ALA A 242 9.98 -9.28 15.69
CA ALA A 242 9.24 -10.50 15.41
C ALA A 242 8.71 -10.54 13.96
N ASN A 243 8.34 -9.38 13.41
CA ASN A 243 7.93 -9.24 12.01
C ASN A 243 9.11 -9.39 11.04
N GLY A 244 10.34 -9.12 11.49
CA GLY A 244 11.56 -9.11 10.67
C GLY A 244 12.49 -10.31 10.85
N VAL A 245 12.05 -11.43 11.45
CA VAL A 245 12.92 -12.59 11.76
C VAL A 245 13.66 -13.11 10.53
N ASN A 246 12.98 -13.19 9.39
CA ASN A 246 13.54 -13.66 8.12
C ASN A 246 14.69 -12.80 7.56
N ALA A 247 14.83 -11.57 8.01
CA ALA A 247 15.93 -10.68 7.59
C ALA A 247 17.23 -10.90 8.37
N PHE A 248 17.23 -11.71 9.43
CA PHE A 248 18.44 -11.96 10.22
C PHE A 248 19.33 -13.02 9.58
N LYS A 249 20.66 -12.90 9.77
CA LYS A 249 21.60 -13.98 9.44
C LYS A 249 21.29 -15.25 10.21
N HIS A 250 21.56 -16.39 9.58
CA HIS A 250 21.39 -17.69 10.25
C HIS A 250 22.30 -17.84 11.47
N PRO A 251 21.82 -18.45 12.57
CA PRO A 251 20.47 -18.94 12.82
C PRO A 251 19.49 -17.80 13.20
N GLN A 252 18.52 -17.52 12.31
CA GLN A 252 17.66 -16.34 12.34
C GLN A 252 16.91 -16.15 13.68
N ALA A 253 16.17 -17.18 14.11
CA ALA A 253 15.41 -17.16 15.36
C ALA A 253 16.28 -16.89 16.61
N LYS A 254 17.49 -17.46 16.66
CA LYS A 254 18.43 -17.26 17.78
C LYS A 254 18.97 -15.84 17.79
N ASN A 255 19.28 -15.27 16.62
CA ASN A 255 19.79 -13.91 16.49
C ASN A 255 18.69 -12.89 16.80
N ALA A 256 17.45 -13.06 16.31
CA ALA A 256 16.31 -12.23 16.66
C ALA A 256 16.00 -12.26 18.17
N ALA A 257 16.04 -13.44 18.81
CA ALA A 257 15.83 -13.56 20.26
C ALA A 257 16.95 -12.90 21.10
N ARG A 258 18.20 -12.89 20.60
CA ARG A 258 19.31 -12.15 21.24
C ARG A 258 19.10 -10.65 21.09
N THR A 259 18.73 -10.19 19.90
CA THR A 259 18.43 -8.77 19.64
C THR A 259 17.32 -8.25 20.54
N LEU A 260 16.26 -9.03 20.76
CA LEU A 260 15.21 -8.70 21.73
C LEU A 260 15.76 -8.57 23.16
N GLY A 261 16.72 -9.41 23.56
CA GLY A 261 17.36 -9.30 24.85
C GLY A 261 18.20 -8.03 25.03
N VAL A 262 18.95 -7.64 24.00
CA VAL A 262 19.72 -6.39 23.98
C VAL A 262 18.77 -5.19 23.99
N LEU A 263 17.72 -5.22 23.19
CA LEU A 263 16.67 -4.20 23.22
C LEU A 263 16.10 -3.99 24.61
N ALA A 264 15.72 -5.08 25.31
CA ALA A 264 15.17 -5.00 26.66
C ALA A 264 16.13 -4.27 27.62
N LEU A 265 17.41 -4.68 27.60
CA LEU A 265 18.43 -4.07 28.48
C LEU A 265 18.56 -2.56 28.20
N VAL A 266 18.71 -2.19 26.93
CA VAL A 266 18.91 -0.78 26.55
C VAL A 266 17.66 0.05 26.85
N ALA A 267 16.48 -0.39 26.39
CA ALA A 267 15.24 0.37 26.54
C ALA A 267 14.84 0.55 28.00
N ILE A 268 14.93 -0.51 28.82
CA ILE A 268 14.62 -0.43 30.26
C ILE A 268 15.61 0.51 30.97
N THR A 269 16.92 0.39 30.69
CA THR A 269 17.93 1.25 31.32
C THR A 269 17.70 2.72 30.97
N LEU A 270 17.46 3.02 29.70
CA LEU A 270 17.21 4.40 29.28
C LEU A 270 15.89 4.94 29.86
N PHE A 271 14.80 4.17 29.81
CA PHE A 271 13.49 4.60 30.26
C PHE A 271 13.46 4.90 31.76
N VAL A 272 13.97 3.96 32.58
CA VAL A 272 14.05 4.15 34.04
C VAL A 272 15.04 5.25 34.38
N GLY A 273 16.19 5.33 33.70
CA GLY A 273 17.20 6.36 33.90
C GLY A 273 16.69 7.78 33.57
N VAL A 274 15.99 7.96 32.46
CA VAL A 274 15.37 9.25 32.10
C VAL A 274 14.28 9.62 33.11
N SER A 275 13.43 8.66 33.50
CA SER A 275 12.37 8.90 34.51
C SER A 275 12.95 9.25 35.87
N TYR A 276 14.03 8.59 36.31
CA TYR A 276 14.75 8.94 37.54
C TYR A 276 15.27 10.38 37.47
N LEU A 277 15.95 10.75 36.38
CA LEU A 277 16.49 12.11 36.23
C LEU A 277 15.37 13.15 36.13
N ALA A 278 14.27 12.88 35.42
CA ALA A 278 13.15 13.79 35.32
C ALA A 278 12.57 14.16 36.68
N VAL A 279 12.43 13.16 37.57
CA VAL A 279 11.98 13.38 38.95
C VAL A 279 13.04 14.14 39.77
N ARG A 280 14.30 13.71 39.72
CA ARG A 280 15.39 14.29 40.53
C ARG A 280 15.78 15.70 40.13
N THR A 281 15.71 16.05 38.86
CA THR A 281 15.97 17.39 38.32
C THR A 281 14.76 18.32 38.44
N HIS A 282 13.61 17.83 38.91
CA HIS A 282 12.34 18.56 38.97
C HIS A 282 11.88 19.06 37.60
N ALA A 283 12.14 18.31 36.51
CA ALA A 283 11.62 18.60 35.19
C ALA A 283 10.08 18.53 35.20
N ARG A 284 9.43 19.41 34.43
CA ARG A 284 7.95 19.50 34.38
C ARG A 284 7.50 19.41 32.92
N PRO A 285 6.36 18.79 32.62
CA PRO A 285 5.77 18.87 31.31
C PRO A 285 5.58 20.33 30.86
N SER A 286 5.93 20.61 29.62
CA SER A 286 5.88 21.95 28.99
C SER A 286 5.16 21.88 27.65
N SER A 287 4.61 23.01 27.22
CA SER A 287 4.01 23.13 25.88
C SER A 287 5.03 23.23 24.76
N THR A 288 6.28 23.62 25.06
CA THR A 288 7.29 23.97 24.05
C THR A 288 8.58 23.15 24.14
N VAL A 289 8.90 22.57 25.30
CA VAL A 289 10.19 21.89 25.54
C VAL A 289 9.95 20.52 26.15
N SER A 290 10.44 19.45 25.50
CA SER A 290 10.30 18.08 25.97
C SER A 290 11.04 17.84 27.29
N VAL A 291 10.54 16.90 28.12
CA VAL A 291 11.17 16.53 29.39
C VAL A 291 12.61 16.03 29.18
N VAL A 292 12.87 15.25 28.14
CA VAL A 292 14.23 14.78 27.80
C VAL A 292 15.17 15.96 27.51
N SER A 293 14.67 16.98 26.79
CA SER A 293 15.43 18.19 26.49
C SER A 293 15.77 18.98 27.75
N GLN A 294 14.81 19.12 28.68
CA GLN A 294 15.01 19.78 29.97
C GLN A 294 16.05 19.06 30.82
N VAL A 295 15.96 17.72 30.93
CA VAL A 295 16.93 16.87 31.64
C VAL A 295 18.33 17.01 31.02
N ALA A 296 18.43 16.92 29.70
CA ALA A 296 19.70 17.07 29.00
C ALA A 296 20.34 18.45 29.22
N ARG A 297 19.53 19.54 29.22
CA ARG A 297 20.01 20.90 29.48
C ARG A 297 20.42 21.08 30.95
N ALA A 298 19.74 20.43 31.91
CA ALA A 298 20.12 20.45 33.31
C ALA A 298 21.46 19.72 33.56
N VAL A 299 21.65 18.56 32.91
CA VAL A 299 22.88 17.76 33.02
C VAL A 299 24.05 18.45 32.31
N PHE A 300 23.81 19.08 31.16
CA PHE A 300 24.79 19.76 30.31
C PHE A 300 24.42 21.26 30.15
N PRO A 301 24.62 22.11 31.19
CA PRO A 301 24.21 23.49 31.16
C PRO A 301 24.97 24.31 30.10
N ALA A 302 24.34 25.37 29.63
CA ALA A 302 24.96 26.29 28.72
C ALA A 302 26.20 26.95 29.36
N GLY A 303 27.27 27.13 28.60
CA GLY A 303 28.55 27.68 29.10
C GLY A 303 29.46 26.67 29.77
N SER A 304 29.02 25.42 30.02
CA SER A 304 29.92 24.36 30.48
C SER A 304 30.73 23.76 29.30
N ALA A 305 31.89 23.19 29.59
CA ALA A 305 32.74 22.47 28.63
C ALA A 305 31.99 21.32 27.92
N ALA A 306 30.94 20.76 28.53
CA ALA A 306 30.12 19.69 28.01
C ALA A 306 28.81 20.18 27.37
N SER A 307 28.60 21.49 27.17
CA SER A 307 27.36 22.06 26.61
C SER A 307 27.02 21.56 25.19
N TRP A 308 28.01 21.15 24.39
CA TRP A 308 27.83 20.55 23.09
C TRP A 308 27.09 19.21 23.15
N MET A 309 27.17 18.49 24.28
CA MET A 309 26.51 17.20 24.48
C MET A 309 24.98 17.34 24.47
N PHE A 310 24.44 18.49 24.88
CA PHE A 310 23.04 18.82 24.73
C PHE A 310 22.59 18.72 23.27
N TRP A 311 23.34 19.35 22.35
CA TRP A 311 23.04 19.32 20.93
C TRP A 311 23.13 17.92 20.36
N VAL A 312 24.12 17.12 20.79
CA VAL A 312 24.25 15.71 20.39
C VAL A 312 23.01 14.92 20.78
N VAL A 313 22.52 15.07 22.02
CA VAL A 313 21.28 14.43 22.47
C VAL A 313 20.10 14.86 21.61
N GLN A 314 19.94 16.15 21.32
CA GLN A 314 18.80 16.64 20.53
C GLN A 314 18.83 16.13 19.08
N ILE A 315 19.98 16.22 18.42
CA ILE A 315 20.15 15.80 17.03
C ILE A 315 19.88 14.30 16.88
N PHE A 316 20.43 13.48 17.77
CA PHE A 316 20.24 12.04 17.68
C PHE A 316 18.89 11.56 18.21
N THR A 317 18.23 12.33 19.09
CA THR A 317 16.81 12.12 19.44
C THR A 317 15.92 12.37 18.22
N PHE A 318 16.11 13.46 17.51
CA PHE A 318 15.43 13.72 16.25
C PHE A 318 15.68 12.59 15.25
N ALA A 319 16.94 12.24 15.02
CA ALA A 319 17.31 11.26 14.02
C ALA A 319 16.72 9.87 14.32
N VAL A 320 16.79 9.40 15.58
CA VAL A 320 16.23 8.09 15.94
C VAL A 320 14.69 8.07 15.83
N LEU A 321 14.00 9.18 16.13
CA LEU A 321 12.55 9.29 16.01
C LEU A 321 12.11 9.29 14.53
N ILE A 322 12.87 9.93 13.64
CA ILE A 322 12.65 9.83 12.18
C ILE A 322 12.88 8.38 11.69
N LEU A 323 13.90 7.70 12.21
CA LEU A 323 14.14 6.29 11.90
C LEU A 323 13.05 5.36 12.47
N ALA A 324 12.50 5.69 13.64
CA ALA A 324 11.34 5.00 14.20
C ALA A 324 10.12 5.07 13.27
N ALA A 325 9.80 6.27 12.76
CA ALA A 325 8.76 6.42 11.77
C ALA A 325 9.01 5.55 10.52
N ASN A 326 10.25 5.44 10.07
CA ASN A 326 10.63 4.63 8.91
C ASN A 326 10.37 3.13 9.11
N THR A 327 10.40 2.59 10.33
CA THR A 327 10.03 1.18 10.59
C THR A 327 8.58 0.90 10.18
N SER A 328 7.67 1.84 10.39
CA SER A 328 6.27 1.75 9.95
C SER A 328 6.12 1.79 8.43
N PHE A 329 6.98 2.53 7.71
CA PHE A 329 7.03 2.53 6.24
C PHE A 329 7.49 1.19 5.66
N GLN A 330 8.09 0.34 6.45
CA GLN A 330 8.38 -1.06 6.08
C GLN A 330 7.28 -2.02 6.56
N GLY A 331 6.78 -1.84 7.78
CA GLY A 331 5.79 -2.72 8.42
C GLY A 331 4.41 -2.65 7.77
N PHE A 332 3.86 -1.45 7.61
CA PHE A 332 2.52 -1.23 7.04
C PHE A 332 2.36 -1.80 5.62
N PRO A 333 3.27 -1.50 4.66
CA PRO A 333 3.14 -2.05 3.31
C PRO A 333 3.27 -3.58 3.27
N ARG A 334 4.15 -4.18 4.09
CA ARG A 334 4.30 -5.64 4.18
C ARG A 334 3.04 -6.31 4.74
N LEU A 335 2.49 -5.79 5.83
CA LEU A 335 1.24 -6.30 6.41
C LEU A 335 0.07 -6.13 5.43
N SER A 336 -0.01 -4.98 4.76
CA SER A 336 -1.00 -4.72 3.73
C SER A 336 -0.86 -5.70 2.56
N ALA A 337 0.36 -5.98 2.10
CA ALA A 337 0.60 -6.97 1.04
C ALA A 337 0.16 -8.39 1.47
N LEU A 338 0.41 -8.78 2.72
CA LEU A 338 -0.02 -10.05 3.26
C LEU A 338 -1.55 -10.19 3.32
N LEU A 339 -2.24 -9.14 3.79
CA LEU A 339 -3.71 -9.08 3.78
C LEU A 339 -4.29 -9.10 2.36
N ALA A 340 -3.61 -8.48 1.40
CA ALA A 340 -4.02 -8.48 0.00
C ALA A 340 -3.81 -9.87 -0.65
N HIS A 341 -2.72 -10.57 -0.31
CA HIS A 341 -2.49 -11.96 -0.70
C HIS A 341 -3.60 -12.87 -0.17
N ASP A 342 -4.03 -12.66 1.07
CA ASP A 342 -5.15 -13.36 1.71
C ASP A 342 -6.53 -12.87 1.26
N ARG A 343 -6.59 -11.93 0.30
CA ARG A 343 -7.81 -11.36 -0.31
C ARG A 343 -8.66 -10.52 0.64
N PHE A 344 -8.10 -9.99 1.73
CA PHE A 344 -8.83 -9.13 2.68
C PHE A 344 -8.82 -7.65 2.29
N ILE A 345 -7.81 -7.21 1.54
CA ILE A 345 -7.75 -5.85 0.99
C ILE A 345 -7.47 -5.89 -0.52
N ALA A 346 -7.46 -4.73 -1.15
CA ALA A 346 -7.29 -4.62 -2.59
C ALA A 346 -5.95 -5.20 -3.07
N ARG A 347 -5.97 -5.96 -4.19
CA ARG A 347 -4.77 -6.60 -4.78
C ARG A 347 -3.66 -5.61 -5.13
N GLN A 348 -3.97 -4.33 -5.30
CA GLN A 348 -3.00 -3.28 -5.58
C GLN A 348 -1.91 -3.17 -4.51
N PHE A 349 -2.20 -3.59 -3.28
CA PHE A 349 -1.21 -3.62 -2.20
C PHE A 349 -0.17 -4.75 -2.34
N THR A 350 -0.39 -5.75 -3.21
CA THR A 350 0.63 -6.76 -3.54
C THR A 350 1.59 -6.30 -4.63
N ASN A 351 1.27 -5.22 -5.35
CA ASN A 351 2.09 -4.76 -6.45
C ASN A 351 3.38 -4.12 -5.93
N LEU A 352 4.50 -4.73 -6.25
CA LEU A 352 5.82 -4.13 -6.08
C LEU A 352 6.05 -3.12 -7.20
N GLY A 353 6.36 -1.89 -6.84
CA GLY A 353 6.73 -0.85 -7.79
C GLY A 353 8.09 -1.08 -8.44
N ASP A 354 8.54 -0.13 -9.26
CA ASP A 354 9.79 -0.18 -10.03
C ASP A 354 11.04 -0.48 -9.16
N ARG A 355 10.99 -0.11 -7.88
CA ARG A 355 12.09 -0.26 -6.90
C ARG A 355 11.88 -1.39 -5.89
N LEU A 356 11.02 -2.35 -6.19
CA LEU A 356 10.71 -3.49 -5.31
C LEU A 356 10.03 -3.08 -3.98
N VAL A 357 9.37 -1.93 -3.96
CA VAL A 357 8.64 -1.38 -2.79
C VAL A 357 7.15 -1.47 -3.04
N PHE A 358 6.38 -1.78 -2.02
CA PHE A 358 4.90 -1.74 -2.05
C PHE A 358 4.41 -0.28 -2.02
N SER A 359 4.58 0.43 -3.14
CA SER A 359 4.39 1.89 -3.25
C SER A 359 3.01 2.35 -2.79
N ASN A 360 1.95 1.58 -3.06
CA ASN A 360 0.59 1.92 -2.63
C ASN A 360 0.47 1.95 -1.10
N GLY A 361 1.08 0.99 -0.41
CA GLY A 361 1.13 0.97 1.05
C GLY A 361 1.86 2.17 1.63
N VAL A 362 3.01 2.54 1.04
CA VAL A 362 3.80 3.72 1.45
C VAL A 362 2.99 5.00 1.33
N VAL A 363 2.30 5.21 0.19
CA VAL A 363 1.50 6.43 -0.06
C VAL A 363 0.29 6.52 0.88
N VAL A 364 -0.41 5.39 1.11
CA VAL A 364 -1.57 5.36 2.01
C VAL A 364 -1.14 5.65 3.45
N LEU A 365 -0.05 5.04 3.92
CA LEU A 365 0.50 5.30 5.26
C LEU A 365 0.87 6.78 5.42
N ALA A 366 1.62 7.33 4.45
CA ALA A 366 2.06 8.72 4.48
C ALA A 366 0.86 9.70 4.51
N GLY A 367 -0.14 9.47 3.65
CA GLY A 367 -1.34 10.30 3.60
C GLY A 367 -2.15 10.26 4.91
N ALA A 368 -2.31 9.06 5.49
CA ALA A 368 -3.03 8.90 6.76
C ALA A 368 -2.27 9.55 7.93
N ALA A 369 -0.94 9.36 8.01
CA ALA A 369 -0.11 9.98 9.04
C ALA A 369 -0.07 11.51 8.90
N ALA A 370 0.09 12.03 7.67
CA ALA A 370 0.06 13.48 7.40
C ALA A 370 -1.29 14.10 7.79
N LEU A 371 -2.40 13.41 7.50
CA LEU A 371 -3.74 13.85 7.90
C LEU A 371 -3.88 13.95 9.43
N LEU A 372 -3.37 12.96 10.18
CA LEU A 372 -3.39 12.99 11.65
C LEU A 372 -2.51 14.12 12.19
N ILE A 373 -1.31 14.30 11.67
CA ILE A 373 -0.42 15.40 12.07
C ILE A 373 -1.10 16.76 11.84
N TRP A 374 -1.77 16.91 10.70
CA TRP A 374 -2.50 18.15 10.38
C TRP A 374 -3.69 18.40 11.32
N ILE A 375 -4.54 17.37 11.57
CA ILE A 375 -5.72 17.49 12.44
C ILE A 375 -5.31 17.82 13.89
N TYR A 376 -4.26 17.18 14.39
CA TYR A 376 -3.80 17.34 15.78
C TYR A 376 -2.70 18.39 15.93
N HIS A 377 -2.38 19.17 14.87
CA HIS A 377 -1.35 20.23 14.87
C HIS A 377 0.00 19.75 15.44
N ALA A 378 0.42 18.54 15.07
CA ALA A 378 1.63 17.88 15.55
C ALA A 378 1.74 17.77 17.09
N ASN A 379 0.62 17.86 17.82
CA ASN A 379 0.63 17.75 19.27
C ASN A 379 0.84 16.30 19.70
N VAL A 380 2.04 16.02 20.20
CA VAL A 380 2.48 14.67 20.58
C VAL A 380 1.58 14.06 21.65
N ASN A 381 1.18 14.84 22.66
CA ASN A 381 0.37 14.34 23.77
C ASN A 381 -1.01 13.86 23.30
N ASN A 382 -1.65 14.60 22.39
CA ASN A 382 -2.94 14.20 21.83
C ASN A 382 -2.82 12.95 20.94
N LEU A 383 -1.74 12.83 20.17
CA LEU A 383 -1.49 11.67 19.29
C LEU A 383 -1.20 10.38 20.08
N ILE A 384 -0.48 10.47 21.22
CA ILE A 384 -0.14 9.31 22.06
C ILE A 384 -1.40 8.66 22.67
N HIS A 385 -2.47 9.41 22.90
CA HIS A 385 -3.71 8.85 23.45
C HIS A 385 -4.39 7.83 22.53
N LEU A 386 -4.24 7.98 21.21
CA LEU A 386 -4.79 7.06 20.21
C LEU A 386 -3.93 5.78 20.05
N TYR A 387 -2.62 5.90 20.27
CA TYR A 387 -1.60 4.96 19.88
C TYR A 387 -1.65 3.62 20.63
N VAL A 388 -1.81 3.67 21.96
CA VAL A 388 -1.56 2.53 22.84
C VAL A 388 -2.59 1.40 22.68
N VAL A 389 -3.85 1.68 22.28
CA VAL A 389 -4.91 0.66 22.12
C VAL A 389 -4.56 -0.38 21.07
N GLY A 390 -4.06 0.07 19.89
CA GLY A 390 -3.70 -0.82 18.78
C GLY A 390 -2.61 -1.81 19.17
N VAL A 391 -1.53 -1.30 19.76
CA VAL A 391 -0.37 -2.08 20.19
C VAL A 391 -0.75 -3.18 21.18
N PHE A 392 -1.45 -2.84 22.26
CA PHE A 392 -1.81 -3.83 23.28
C PHE A 392 -2.84 -4.84 22.79
N THR A 393 -3.71 -4.48 21.85
CA THR A 393 -4.60 -5.43 21.18
C THR A 393 -3.78 -6.46 20.39
N ALA A 394 -2.81 -6.02 19.60
CA ALA A 394 -1.94 -6.89 18.84
C ALA A 394 -1.07 -7.79 19.73
N PHE A 395 -0.49 -7.22 20.82
CA PHE A 395 0.29 -7.99 21.79
C PHE A 395 -0.52 -9.07 22.47
N THR A 396 -1.72 -8.74 22.95
CA THR A 396 -2.61 -9.69 23.63
C THR A 396 -2.96 -10.85 22.71
N LEU A 397 -3.35 -10.57 21.46
CA LEU A 397 -3.71 -11.60 20.49
C LEU A 397 -2.50 -12.47 20.07
N SER A 398 -1.34 -11.85 19.89
CA SER A 398 -0.11 -12.58 19.60
C SER A 398 0.25 -13.55 20.72
N GLN A 399 0.24 -13.09 21.96
CA GLN A 399 0.63 -13.87 23.11
C GLN A 399 -0.41 -14.95 23.43
N ALA A 400 -1.71 -14.65 23.33
CA ALA A 400 -2.78 -15.64 23.46
C ALA A 400 -2.68 -16.74 22.38
N GLY A 401 -2.34 -16.34 21.14
CA GLY A 401 -2.03 -17.27 20.06
C GLY A 401 -0.86 -18.18 20.39
N MET A 402 0.21 -17.64 21.00
CA MET A 402 1.36 -18.45 21.45
C MET A 402 1.03 -19.42 22.58
N VAL A 403 0.16 -19.04 23.52
CA VAL A 403 -0.33 -19.97 24.54
C VAL A 403 -0.97 -21.19 23.86
N ARG A 404 -1.89 -20.94 22.93
CA ARG A 404 -2.56 -22.01 22.19
C ARG A 404 -1.60 -22.83 21.34
N TYR A 405 -0.60 -22.19 20.73
CA TYR A 405 0.47 -22.86 19.99
C TYR A 405 1.18 -23.91 20.88
N TRP A 406 1.69 -23.49 22.06
CA TRP A 406 2.40 -24.38 22.98
C TRP A 406 1.52 -25.50 23.54
N LEU A 407 0.25 -25.23 23.85
CA LEU A 407 -0.71 -26.23 24.31
C LEU A 407 -1.07 -27.26 23.21
N ARG A 408 -0.97 -26.87 21.94
CA ARG A 408 -1.27 -27.78 20.81
C ARG A 408 -0.06 -28.58 20.38
N THR A 409 1.11 -27.99 20.31
CA THR A 409 2.31 -28.62 19.75
C THR A 409 3.08 -29.46 20.75
N HIS A 410 2.95 -29.16 22.06
CA HIS A 410 3.70 -29.82 23.16
C HIS A 410 5.22 -29.90 22.89
N GLY A 411 5.78 -28.91 22.17
CA GLY A 411 7.21 -28.85 21.85
C GLY A 411 8.09 -28.70 23.11
N ASP A 412 9.41 -28.83 22.95
CA ASP A 412 10.36 -28.79 24.04
C ASP A 412 10.16 -27.58 24.99
N GLY A 413 9.98 -27.89 26.30
CA GLY A 413 9.79 -26.88 27.32
C GLY A 413 8.43 -26.16 27.32
N TRP A 414 7.40 -26.69 26.65
CA TRP A 414 6.07 -26.09 26.56
C TRP A 414 5.46 -25.76 27.92
N ARG A 415 5.72 -26.60 28.94
CA ARG A 415 5.21 -26.41 30.32
C ARG A 415 5.66 -25.09 30.96
N TRP A 416 6.82 -24.55 30.56
CA TRP A 416 7.33 -23.26 31.01
C TRP A 416 7.03 -22.14 30.02
N ARG A 417 6.99 -22.44 28.75
CA ARG A 417 6.76 -21.45 27.68
C ARG A 417 5.31 -20.99 27.62
N ALA A 418 4.35 -21.89 27.76
CA ALA A 418 2.93 -21.53 27.77
C ALA A 418 2.56 -20.57 28.92
N PRO A 419 2.96 -20.81 30.21
CA PRO A 419 2.74 -19.85 31.30
C PRO A 419 3.38 -18.47 31.07
N ILE A 420 4.59 -18.41 30.53
CA ILE A 420 5.24 -17.11 30.24
C ILE A 420 4.42 -16.30 29.25
N ASN A 421 3.97 -16.94 28.15
CA ASN A 421 3.08 -16.27 27.18
C ASN A 421 1.69 -15.97 27.82
N GLY A 422 1.21 -16.84 28.74
CA GLY A 422 -0.04 -16.62 29.46
C GLY A 422 0.02 -15.38 30.36
N VAL A 423 1.08 -15.23 31.14
CA VAL A 423 1.32 -14.04 31.95
C VAL A 423 1.43 -12.80 31.07
N GLY A 424 2.15 -12.90 29.95
CA GLY A 424 2.25 -11.81 28.96
C GLY A 424 0.89 -11.45 28.37
N ALA A 425 0.09 -12.43 27.96
CA ALA A 425 -1.25 -12.19 27.41
C ALA A 425 -2.18 -11.52 28.44
N LEU A 426 -2.14 -12.00 29.69
CA LEU A 426 -2.93 -11.40 30.78
C LEU A 426 -2.49 -9.97 31.08
N ALA A 427 -1.18 -9.74 31.21
CA ALA A 427 -0.64 -8.42 31.49
C ALA A 427 -1.00 -7.42 30.40
N THR A 428 -0.80 -7.78 29.12
CA THR A 428 -1.15 -6.90 27.99
C THR A 428 -2.66 -6.72 27.85
N PHE A 429 -3.48 -7.71 28.16
CA PHE A 429 -4.93 -7.60 28.19
C PHE A 429 -5.39 -6.62 29.28
N VAL A 430 -4.86 -6.73 30.51
CA VAL A 430 -5.17 -5.79 31.59
C VAL A 430 -4.82 -4.37 31.21
N VAL A 431 -3.62 -4.16 30.63
CA VAL A 431 -3.22 -2.82 30.16
C VAL A 431 -4.14 -2.32 29.05
N MET A 432 -4.52 -3.18 28.09
CA MET A 432 -5.48 -2.84 27.04
C MET A 432 -6.80 -2.34 27.63
N VAL A 433 -7.35 -3.06 28.61
CA VAL A 433 -8.59 -2.66 29.31
C VAL A 433 -8.40 -1.32 30.02
N VAL A 434 -7.29 -1.15 30.74
CA VAL A 434 -6.95 0.11 31.43
C VAL A 434 -6.89 1.26 30.42
N VAL A 435 -6.20 1.09 29.28
CA VAL A 435 -6.10 2.12 28.24
C VAL A 435 -7.48 2.47 27.66
N VAL A 436 -8.28 1.46 27.32
CA VAL A 436 -9.63 1.66 26.79
C VAL A 436 -10.49 2.47 27.77
N VAL A 437 -10.49 2.10 29.06
CA VAL A 437 -11.33 2.76 30.08
C VAL A 437 -10.84 4.18 30.38
N THR A 438 -9.51 4.37 30.53
CA THR A 438 -8.96 5.65 30.98
C THR A 438 -8.79 6.69 29.90
N LYS A 439 -8.65 6.25 28.64
CA LYS A 439 -8.40 7.14 27.48
C LYS A 439 -9.55 7.18 26.48
N PHE A 440 -10.71 6.59 26.81
CA PHE A 440 -11.86 6.55 25.91
C PHE A 440 -12.24 7.95 25.41
N THR A 441 -12.42 8.90 26.31
CA THR A 441 -12.79 10.28 25.99
C THR A 441 -11.68 11.10 25.35
N GLU A 442 -10.42 10.65 25.43
CA GLU A 442 -9.25 11.33 24.87
C GLU A 442 -8.88 10.86 23.46
N GLY A 443 -9.75 10.04 22.83
CA GLY A 443 -9.58 9.62 21.46
C GLY A 443 -9.44 8.09 21.26
N ALA A 444 -9.26 7.29 22.30
CA ALA A 444 -9.16 5.83 22.18
C ALA A 444 -10.41 5.20 21.52
N TRP A 445 -11.59 5.83 21.65
CA TRP A 445 -12.82 5.44 20.99
C TRP A 445 -12.68 5.38 19.45
N MET A 446 -11.84 6.25 18.86
CA MET A 446 -11.64 6.25 17.39
C MET A 446 -11.03 4.93 16.92
N VAL A 447 -10.04 4.40 17.64
CA VAL A 447 -9.41 3.11 17.32
C VAL A 447 -10.40 1.96 17.54
N ILE A 448 -11.20 2.04 18.62
CA ILE A 448 -12.24 1.04 18.94
C ILE A 448 -13.31 0.97 17.85
N VAL A 449 -13.63 2.10 17.21
CA VAL A 449 -14.57 2.15 16.08
C VAL A 449 -13.89 1.79 14.76
N ALA A 450 -12.65 2.27 14.53
CA ALA A 450 -11.92 2.04 13.29
C ALA A 450 -11.63 0.55 13.05
N VAL A 451 -11.23 -0.20 14.09
CA VAL A 451 -10.90 -1.63 13.97
C VAL A 451 -12.10 -2.45 13.48
N PRO A 452 -13.30 -2.42 14.10
CA PRO A 452 -14.48 -3.13 13.56
C PRO A 452 -14.87 -2.67 12.15
N LEU A 453 -14.80 -1.37 11.86
CA LEU A 453 -15.11 -0.86 10.52
C LEU A 453 -14.16 -1.42 9.46
N MET A 454 -12.87 -1.48 9.76
CA MET A 454 -11.87 -2.11 8.90
C MET A 454 -12.17 -3.60 8.70
N ILE A 455 -12.53 -4.33 9.76
CA ILE A 455 -12.86 -5.76 9.69
C ILE A 455 -14.07 -5.99 8.78
N VAL A 456 -15.12 -5.18 8.88
CA VAL A 456 -16.29 -5.23 7.98
C VAL A 456 -15.83 -4.99 6.52
N GLY A 457 -14.96 -4.01 6.30
CA GLY A 457 -14.34 -3.75 5.00
C GLY A 457 -13.55 -4.96 4.48
N PHE A 458 -12.71 -5.58 5.31
CA PHE A 458 -11.91 -6.76 4.97
C PHE A 458 -12.80 -7.95 4.56
N TYR A 459 -13.84 -8.24 5.32
CA TYR A 459 -14.80 -9.30 4.94
C TYR A 459 -15.58 -8.96 3.67
N GLY A 460 -15.94 -7.70 3.48
CA GLY A 460 -16.60 -7.22 2.25
C GLY A 460 -15.74 -7.46 1.02
N VAL A 461 -14.46 -7.08 1.09
CA VAL A 461 -13.47 -7.30 0.01
C VAL A 461 -13.23 -8.78 -0.23
N ARG A 462 -13.00 -9.57 0.83
CA ARG A 462 -12.80 -11.03 0.71
C ARG A 462 -14.00 -11.72 0.06
N ARG A 463 -15.21 -11.43 0.52
CA ARG A 463 -16.44 -12.01 -0.05
C ARG A 463 -16.57 -11.71 -1.53
N HIS A 464 -16.18 -10.50 -1.93
CA HIS A 464 -16.15 -10.12 -3.33
C HIS A 464 -15.12 -10.94 -4.13
N TYR A 465 -13.86 -10.98 -3.69
CA TYR A 465 -12.80 -11.70 -4.40
C TYR A 465 -13.03 -13.22 -4.48
N VAL A 466 -13.52 -13.85 -3.40
CA VAL A 466 -13.85 -15.28 -3.41
C VAL A 466 -14.98 -15.57 -4.40
N ARG A 467 -16.00 -14.70 -4.46
CA ARG A 467 -17.10 -14.84 -5.42
C ARG A 467 -16.60 -14.72 -6.86
N VAL A 468 -15.75 -13.73 -7.12
CA VAL A 468 -15.15 -13.52 -8.45
C VAL A 468 -14.28 -14.70 -8.85
N ALA A 469 -13.40 -15.16 -7.97
CA ALA A 469 -12.51 -16.28 -8.26
C ALA A 469 -13.31 -17.56 -8.61
N ARG A 470 -14.29 -17.92 -7.79
CA ARG A 470 -15.15 -19.10 -8.06
C ARG A 470 -15.84 -19.03 -9.42
N ARG A 471 -16.33 -17.85 -9.81
CA ARG A 471 -16.99 -17.66 -11.12
C ARG A 471 -16.02 -17.77 -12.29
N LEU A 472 -14.81 -17.22 -12.14
CA LEU A 472 -13.78 -17.27 -13.18
C LEU A 472 -13.23 -18.69 -13.36
N GLU A 473 -13.05 -19.45 -12.28
CA GLU A 473 -12.56 -20.83 -12.33
C GLU A 473 -13.65 -21.78 -12.90
N ALA A 474 -14.87 -21.72 -12.36
CA ALA A 474 -15.97 -22.57 -12.83
C ALA A 474 -16.38 -22.31 -14.28
N GLY A 475 -16.18 -21.07 -14.78
CA GLY A 475 -16.55 -20.70 -16.15
C GLY A 475 -15.51 -21.06 -17.21
N ALA A 476 -14.26 -21.31 -16.85
CA ALA A 476 -13.17 -21.50 -17.83
C ALA A 476 -13.42 -22.73 -18.72
N ALA A 477 -13.69 -23.88 -18.14
CA ALA A 477 -13.98 -25.13 -18.88
C ALA A 477 -15.24 -25.01 -19.76
N ALA A 478 -16.29 -24.38 -19.25
CA ALA A 478 -17.52 -24.16 -20.01
C ALA A 478 -17.31 -23.25 -21.22
N VAL A 479 -16.48 -22.21 -21.09
CA VAL A 479 -16.16 -21.28 -22.18
C VAL A 479 -15.29 -21.97 -23.24
N VAL A 480 -14.34 -22.82 -22.87
CA VAL A 480 -13.50 -23.59 -23.83
C VAL A 480 -14.36 -24.60 -24.59
N ALA A 481 -15.33 -25.23 -23.94
CA ALA A 481 -16.23 -26.21 -24.55
C ALA A 481 -17.37 -25.58 -25.37
N ALA A 482 -17.51 -24.25 -25.38
CA ALA A 482 -18.59 -23.56 -26.10
C ALA A 482 -18.49 -23.79 -27.63
N PRO A 483 -19.64 -23.86 -28.34
CA PRO A 483 -19.64 -23.96 -29.79
C PRO A 483 -18.95 -22.73 -30.43
N PRO A 484 -18.51 -22.85 -31.71
CA PRO A 484 -17.93 -21.72 -32.43
C PRO A 484 -18.85 -20.51 -32.37
N ALA A 485 -18.34 -19.39 -31.87
CA ALA A 485 -19.06 -18.13 -31.75
C ALA A 485 -19.10 -17.42 -33.12
N ARG A 486 -20.15 -16.66 -33.38
CA ARG A 486 -20.25 -15.76 -34.53
C ARG A 486 -19.95 -14.33 -34.08
N ASN A 487 -19.31 -13.56 -34.95
CA ASN A 487 -19.09 -12.14 -34.75
C ASN A 487 -19.88 -11.32 -35.75
N THR A 488 -20.66 -10.35 -35.28
CA THR A 488 -21.32 -9.34 -36.09
C THR A 488 -20.67 -8.00 -35.86
N THR A 489 -20.14 -7.36 -36.90
CA THR A 489 -19.44 -6.09 -36.79
C THR A 489 -20.32 -4.92 -37.15
N ILE A 490 -20.28 -3.87 -36.32
CA ILE A 490 -20.97 -2.58 -36.52
C ILE A 490 -19.91 -1.48 -36.53
N VAL A 491 -19.89 -0.61 -37.48
CA VAL A 491 -19.05 0.60 -37.53
C VAL A 491 -19.93 1.81 -37.25
N ILE A 492 -19.53 2.62 -36.28
CA ILE A 492 -20.21 3.90 -36.00
C ILE A 492 -19.60 4.96 -36.93
N VAL A 493 -20.46 5.66 -37.67
CA VAL A 493 -20.06 6.68 -38.64
C VAL A 493 -20.51 8.05 -38.15
N GLU A 494 -19.60 8.85 -37.64
CA GLU A 494 -19.88 10.24 -37.18
C GLU A 494 -19.53 11.24 -38.28
N SER A 495 -18.40 11.03 -38.93
CA SER A 495 -17.86 11.89 -40.02
C SER A 495 -17.11 11.04 -41.05
N LEU A 496 -16.96 11.58 -42.26
CA LEU A 496 -16.15 10.98 -43.32
C LEU A 496 -14.72 11.52 -43.21
N ASP A 497 -13.95 10.91 -42.38
CA ASP A 497 -12.59 11.33 -42.03
C ASP A 497 -11.60 10.13 -42.05
N PRO A 498 -10.29 10.38 -41.95
CA PRO A 498 -9.30 9.31 -41.97
C PRO A 498 -9.39 8.28 -40.82
N ALA A 499 -10.03 8.62 -39.70
CA ALA A 499 -10.27 7.66 -38.62
C ALA A 499 -11.32 6.64 -39.04
N LEU A 500 -12.33 7.08 -39.80
CA LEU A 500 -13.32 6.19 -40.41
C LEU A 500 -12.68 5.23 -41.42
N ASP A 501 -11.79 5.68 -42.31
CA ASP A 501 -11.12 4.82 -43.27
C ASP A 501 -10.37 3.67 -42.60
N ARG A 502 -9.70 3.96 -41.48
CA ARG A 502 -9.01 2.98 -40.66
C ARG A 502 -9.98 2.02 -39.99
N ALA A 503 -11.12 2.51 -39.51
CA ALA A 503 -12.18 1.70 -38.91
C ALA A 503 -12.83 0.77 -39.95
N LEU A 504 -13.07 1.25 -41.17
CA LEU A 504 -13.58 0.44 -42.30
C LEU A 504 -12.58 -0.65 -42.70
N TRP A 505 -11.29 -0.32 -42.77
CA TRP A 505 -10.23 -1.29 -43.00
C TRP A 505 -10.25 -2.40 -41.94
N LEU A 506 -10.31 -2.06 -40.66
CA LEU A 506 -10.41 -3.04 -39.59
C LEU A 506 -11.68 -3.90 -39.73
N ALA A 507 -12.85 -3.27 -39.97
CA ALA A 507 -14.11 -3.98 -40.09
C ALA A 507 -14.10 -5.01 -41.21
N ARG A 508 -13.49 -4.69 -42.39
CA ARG A 508 -13.28 -5.64 -43.47
C ARG A 508 -12.34 -6.80 -43.08
N GLY A 509 -11.29 -6.50 -42.27
CA GLY A 509 -10.34 -7.51 -41.83
C GLY A 509 -10.92 -8.50 -40.82
N ILE A 510 -11.83 -8.05 -39.89
CA ILE A 510 -12.44 -8.91 -38.87
C ILE A 510 -13.82 -9.48 -39.26
N SER A 511 -14.41 -9.02 -40.33
CA SER A 511 -15.72 -9.48 -40.87
C SER A 511 -15.73 -9.42 -42.38
N PRO A 512 -14.97 -10.29 -43.06
CA PRO A 512 -14.91 -10.30 -44.52
C PRO A 512 -16.25 -10.63 -45.18
N ALA A 513 -17.15 -11.33 -44.50
CA ALA A 513 -18.50 -11.63 -44.96
C ALA A 513 -19.45 -10.40 -44.94
N GLY A 514 -19.02 -9.27 -44.38
CA GLY A 514 -19.77 -8.03 -44.34
C GLY A 514 -19.93 -7.47 -42.90
N PHE A 515 -20.22 -6.17 -42.84
CA PHE A 515 -20.47 -5.44 -41.60
C PHE A 515 -21.55 -4.39 -41.82
N ARG A 516 -22.10 -3.83 -40.71
CA ARG A 516 -23.12 -2.75 -40.78
C ARG A 516 -22.45 -1.41 -40.47
N ALA A 517 -22.84 -0.36 -41.18
CA ALA A 517 -22.44 1.01 -40.91
C ALA A 517 -23.63 1.81 -40.35
N LEU A 518 -23.52 2.35 -39.15
CA LEU A 518 -24.58 3.07 -38.49
C LEU A 518 -24.20 4.55 -38.27
N HIS A 519 -25.12 5.45 -38.64
CA HIS A 519 -25.02 6.88 -38.37
C HIS A 519 -26.16 7.33 -37.47
N VAL A 520 -25.83 8.03 -36.40
CA VAL A 520 -26.82 8.68 -35.51
C VAL A 520 -26.73 10.18 -35.76
N PRO A 521 -27.76 10.82 -36.29
CA PRO A 521 -27.78 12.26 -36.49
C PRO A 521 -27.79 12.99 -35.13
N LEU A 522 -26.73 13.70 -34.84
CA LEU A 522 -26.60 14.54 -33.63
C LEU A 522 -26.62 16.02 -34.01
N PRO A 523 -26.88 16.95 -33.08
CA PRO A 523 -26.76 18.37 -33.34
C PRO A 523 -25.35 18.70 -33.86
N GLY A 524 -25.28 19.22 -35.11
CA GLY A 524 -24.03 19.49 -35.80
C GLY A 524 -23.56 18.40 -36.77
N SER A 525 -24.28 17.27 -36.88
CA SER A 525 -24.02 16.26 -37.88
C SER A 525 -24.28 16.79 -39.31
N ASP A 526 -23.54 16.25 -40.27
CA ASP A 526 -23.64 16.60 -41.66
C ASP A 526 -24.90 16.02 -42.31
N PRO A 527 -25.86 16.87 -42.75
CA PRO A 527 -27.10 16.38 -43.40
C PRO A 527 -26.86 15.61 -44.70
N GLY A 528 -25.71 15.87 -45.35
CA GLY A 528 -25.33 15.25 -46.63
C GLY A 528 -24.48 13.99 -46.51
N ILE A 529 -24.34 13.39 -45.30
CA ILE A 529 -23.45 12.25 -45.07
C ILE A 529 -23.82 11.04 -45.92
N ARG A 530 -25.14 10.75 -46.13
CA ARG A 530 -25.61 9.56 -46.85
C ARG A 530 -25.22 9.52 -48.33
N PRO A 531 -25.43 10.56 -49.14
CA PRO A 531 -24.97 10.55 -50.53
C PRO A 531 -23.43 10.56 -50.62
N ARG A 532 -22.73 11.28 -49.71
CA ARG A 532 -21.27 11.25 -49.70
C ARG A 532 -20.69 9.92 -49.26
N TRP A 533 -21.36 9.19 -48.36
CA TRP A 533 -20.99 7.82 -47.99
C TRP A 533 -20.91 6.88 -49.20
N PHE A 534 -21.94 6.92 -50.08
CA PHE A 534 -21.97 6.08 -51.25
C PHE A 534 -20.77 6.33 -52.16
N HIS A 535 -20.40 7.59 -52.35
CA HIS A 535 -19.19 7.95 -53.12
C HIS A 535 -17.90 7.56 -52.42
N HIS A 536 -17.85 7.64 -51.07
CA HIS A 536 -16.67 7.34 -50.29
C HIS A 536 -16.36 5.83 -50.23
N VAL A 537 -17.38 4.98 -50.07
CA VAL A 537 -17.21 3.53 -49.88
C VAL A 537 -17.37 2.74 -51.19
N GLY A 538 -18.00 3.31 -52.22
CA GLY A 538 -18.16 2.68 -53.52
C GLY A 538 -19.26 1.61 -53.57
N GLY A 539 -20.23 1.62 -52.63
CA GLY A 539 -21.38 0.72 -52.63
C GLY A 539 -21.73 0.13 -51.26
N GLU A 540 -21.35 -1.10 -50.99
CA GLU A 540 -21.65 -1.78 -49.70
C GLU A 540 -20.55 -1.59 -48.66
N PRO A 541 -20.92 -1.52 -47.35
CA PRO A 541 -22.27 -1.58 -46.81
C PRO A 541 -23.03 -0.25 -46.98
N MET A 542 -24.37 -0.34 -47.08
CA MET A 542 -25.21 0.85 -47.03
C MET A 542 -25.15 1.51 -45.65
N LEU A 543 -25.16 2.85 -45.61
CA LEU A 543 -25.23 3.60 -44.34
C LEU A 543 -26.65 3.58 -43.78
N GLU A 544 -26.82 2.96 -42.61
CA GLU A 544 -28.08 2.97 -41.87
C GLU A 544 -28.14 4.23 -40.98
N VAL A 545 -29.09 5.12 -41.28
CA VAL A 545 -29.29 6.34 -40.48
C VAL A 545 -30.36 6.05 -39.41
N LEU A 546 -29.97 6.18 -38.15
CA LEU A 546 -30.82 5.90 -37.00
C LEU A 546 -31.58 7.16 -36.55
N ASP A 547 -32.56 6.98 -35.66
CA ASP A 547 -33.25 8.11 -35.04
C ASP A 547 -32.34 8.84 -34.01
N GLY A 548 -32.06 10.11 -34.26
CA GLY A 548 -31.23 10.95 -33.38
C GLY A 548 -31.92 11.40 -32.09
N GLY A 549 -33.21 11.19 -31.96
CA GLY A 549 -34.01 11.61 -30.79
C GLY A 549 -33.66 10.88 -29.49
N LEU A 550 -33.11 9.68 -29.59
CA LEU A 550 -32.72 8.85 -28.44
C LEU A 550 -31.30 9.14 -27.87
N GLY A 551 -30.51 9.92 -28.60
CA GLY A 551 -29.08 10.07 -28.30
C GLY A 551 -28.21 8.89 -28.79
N LEU A 552 -26.87 9.12 -28.88
CA LEU A 552 -25.93 8.18 -29.52
C LEU A 552 -25.92 6.79 -28.87
N ALA A 553 -25.83 6.75 -27.54
CA ALA A 553 -25.68 5.49 -26.81
C ALA A 553 -26.94 4.62 -26.87
N GLU A 554 -28.08 5.21 -26.69
CA GLU A 554 -29.39 4.55 -26.71
C GLU A 554 -29.73 4.04 -28.13
N ALA A 555 -29.50 4.84 -29.14
CA ALA A 555 -29.74 4.45 -30.55
C ALA A 555 -28.89 3.26 -30.98
N VAL A 556 -27.60 3.28 -30.62
CA VAL A 556 -26.68 2.15 -30.93
C VAL A 556 -27.06 0.90 -30.13
N LEU A 557 -27.40 1.02 -28.86
CA LEU A 557 -27.80 -0.12 -28.02
C LEU A 557 -29.10 -0.76 -28.51
N GLU A 558 -30.08 0.02 -28.98
CA GLU A 558 -31.30 -0.50 -29.56
C GLU A 558 -31.01 -1.39 -30.79
N GLN A 559 -30.08 -0.98 -31.65
CA GLN A 559 -29.67 -1.80 -32.79
C GLN A 559 -28.92 -3.08 -32.35
N VAL A 560 -28.07 -2.98 -31.33
CA VAL A 560 -27.38 -4.15 -30.75
C VAL A 560 -28.38 -5.14 -30.15
N TRP A 561 -29.48 -4.68 -29.52
CA TRP A 561 -30.52 -5.56 -28.97
C TRP A 561 -31.39 -6.21 -30.04
N ARG A 562 -31.58 -5.59 -31.19
CA ARG A 562 -32.32 -6.14 -32.33
C ARG A 562 -31.59 -7.25 -33.05
N LEU A 563 -30.26 -7.38 -32.88
CA LEU A 563 -29.48 -8.42 -33.53
C LEU A 563 -29.79 -9.81 -32.94
N PRO A 564 -30.15 -10.80 -33.79
CA PRO A 564 -30.28 -12.18 -33.30
C PRO A 564 -28.91 -12.72 -32.94
N ARG A 565 -28.73 -13.08 -31.67
CA ARG A 565 -27.46 -13.60 -31.14
C ARG A 565 -27.68 -14.67 -30.07
N GLY A 566 -26.85 -15.73 -30.15
CA GLY A 566 -26.74 -16.72 -29.08
C GLY A 566 -25.94 -16.19 -27.89
N GLU A 567 -25.92 -16.94 -26.79
CA GLU A 567 -25.17 -16.56 -25.58
C GLU A 567 -23.63 -16.50 -25.82
N SER A 568 -23.15 -17.30 -26.77
CA SER A 568 -21.72 -17.34 -27.16
C SER A 568 -21.35 -16.31 -28.22
N ASP A 569 -22.32 -15.72 -28.95
CA ASP A 569 -22.06 -14.81 -30.05
C ASP A 569 -21.55 -13.43 -29.57
N PHE A 570 -20.86 -12.75 -30.49
CA PHE A 570 -20.27 -11.43 -30.23
C PHE A 570 -20.82 -10.38 -31.19
N VAL A 571 -20.89 -9.16 -30.71
CA VAL A 571 -21.14 -7.96 -31.51
C VAL A 571 -19.97 -7.01 -31.31
N THR A 572 -19.19 -6.78 -32.38
CA THR A 572 -18.07 -5.85 -32.36
C THR A 572 -18.55 -4.47 -32.81
N VAL A 573 -18.48 -3.49 -31.91
CA VAL A 573 -18.72 -2.09 -32.25
C VAL A 573 -17.40 -1.39 -32.45
N VAL A 574 -17.12 -0.98 -33.66
CA VAL A 574 -15.91 -0.27 -34.05
C VAL A 574 -16.16 1.24 -33.96
N LEU A 575 -15.36 1.91 -33.14
CA LEU A 575 -15.46 3.36 -32.89
C LEU A 575 -14.24 4.06 -33.48
N PRO A 576 -14.39 4.80 -34.58
CA PRO A 576 -13.33 5.68 -35.10
C PRO A 576 -13.19 6.90 -34.18
N GLU A 577 -11.99 7.20 -33.76
CA GLU A 577 -11.69 8.36 -32.89
C GLU A 577 -10.62 9.23 -33.53
N LEU A 578 -10.95 10.48 -33.83
CA LEU A 578 -9.99 11.45 -34.35
C LEU A 578 -9.49 12.37 -33.24
N PHE A 579 -8.19 12.35 -32.98
CA PHE A 579 -7.55 13.20 -32.00
C PHE A 579 -6.74 14.33 -32.66
N GLU A 580 -6.90 15.56 -32.18
CA GLU A 580 -6.13 16.71 -32.64
C GLU A 580 -4.67 16.68 -32.15
N SER A 581 -4.43 16.02 -31.00
CA SER A 581 -3.09 15.87 -30.40
C SER A 581 -3.01 14.65 -29.47
N GLU A 582 -1.80 14.18 -29.21
CA GLU A 582 -1.50 13.09 -28.26
C GLU A 582 -1.64 13.54 -26.80
N SER A 583 -2.74 14.20 -26.44
CA SER A 583 -3.01 14.72 -25.10
C SER A 583 -4.17 13.98 -24.44
N LEU A 584 -3.98 13.59 -23.17
CA LEU A 584 -5.07 12.99 -22.38
C LEU A 584 -6.23 13.97 -22.11
N LEU A 585 -6.00 15.28 -22.26
CA LEU A 585 -7.03 16.31 -22.16
C LEU A 585 -7.94 16.28 -23.39
N SER A 586 -7.44 15.86 -24.57
CA SER A 586 -8.26 15.69 -25.78
C SER A 586 -9.27 14.55 -25.61
N GLN A 587 -8.90 13.48 -24.91
CA GLN A 587 -9.79 12.38 -24.56
C GLN A 587 -10.91 12.80 -23.60
N ALA A 588 -10.61 13.67 -22.63
CA ALA A 588 -11.61 14.15 -21.66
C ALA A 588 -12.70 15.03 -22.30
N ARG A 589 -12.43 15.62 -23.49
CA ARG A 589 -13.42 16.42 -24.23
C ARG A 589 -14.49 15.57 -24.92
N ASN A 590 -14.22 14.28 -25.17
CA ASN A 590 -15.16 13.35 -25.83
C ASN A 590 -16.02 12.59 -24.79
N ALA A 591 -16.65 13.30 -23.86
CA ALA A 591 -17.49 12.70 -22.81
C ALA A 591 -18.64 11.83 -23.36
N ARG A 592 -19.16 12.13 -24.56
CA ARG A 592 -20.23 11.36 -25.23
C ARG A 592 -19.77 9.98 -25.66
N GLU A 593 -18.62 9.90 -26.30
CA GLU A 593 -18.01 8.62 -26.72
C GLU A 593 -17.64 7.76 -25.51
N LEU A 594 -17.12 8.39 -24.46
CA LEU A 594 -16.80 7.69 -23.22
C LEU A 594 -18.06 7.09 -22.57
N ALA A 595 -19.17 7.81 -22.57
CA ALA A 595 -20.46 7.31 -22.08
C ALA A 595 -20.98 6.14 -22.95
N LEU A 596 -20.88 6.23 -24.28
CA LEU A 596 -21.21 5.14 -25.20
C LEU A 596 -20.38 3.89 -24.90
N LYS A 597 -19.05 4.00 -24.80
CA LYS A 597 -18.16 2.89 -24.48
C LYS A 597 -18.55 2.21 -23.17
N PHE A 598 -18.82 2.98 -22.11
CA PHE A 598 -19.24 2.43 -20.83
C PHE A 598 -20.57 1.67 -20.90
N ARG A 599 -21.51 2.17 -21.66
CA ARG A 599 -22.81 1.53 -21.87
C ARG A 599 -22.64 0.24 -22.67
N LEU A 600 -21.94 0.26 -23.80
CA LEU A 600 -21.67 -0.90 -24.65
C LEU A 600 -20.93 -2.01 -23.88
N LEU A 601 -19.88 -1.70 -23.14
CA LEU A 601 -19.12 -2.68 -22.33
C LEU A 601 -19.97 -3.30 -21.20
N SER A 602 -21.09 -2.66 -20.83
CA SER A 602 -22.02 -3.21 -19.85
C SER A 602 -22.97 -4.24 -20.44
N GLU A 603 -23.08 -4.33 -21.77
CA GLU A 603 -23.91 -5.30 -22.47
C GLU A 603 -23.16 -6.62 -22.70
N PRO A 604 -23.81 -7.78 -22.47
CA PRO A 604 -23.18 -9.08 -22.70
C PRO A 604 -22.87 -9.32 -24.17
N GLY A 605 -21.67 -9.83 -24.46
CA GLY A 605 -21.25 -10.18 -25.82
C GLY A 605 -20.90 -8.98 -26.70
N VAL A 606 -20.95 -7.75 -26.19
CA VAL A 606 -20.58 -6.55 -26.97
C VAL A 606 -19.08 -6.25 -26.74
N ILE A 607 -18.34 -6.21 -27.83
CA ILE A 607 -16.92 -5.86 -27.87
C ILE A 607 -16.79 -4.42 -28.39
N VAL A 608 -15.97 -3.62 -27.76
CA VAL A 608 -15.68 -2.25 -28.21
C VAL A 608 -14.26 -2.21 -28.74
N ALA A 609 -14.13 -1.92 -30.05
CA ALA A 609 -12.86 -1.73 -30.72
C ALA A 609 -12.63 -0.22 -30.95
N ASP A 610 -11.67 0.33 -30.20
CA ASP A 610 -11.28 1.73 -30.32
C ASP A 610 -10.24 1.88 -31.42
N VAL A 611 -10.55 2.68 -32.46
CA VAL A 611 -9.65 2.94 -33.60
C VAL A 611 -9.17 4.40 -33.54
N PRO A 612 -8.14 4.67 -32.70
CA PRO A 612 -7.62 6.02 -32.54
C PRO A 612 -6.80 6.43 -33.76
N THR A 613 -7.01 7.66 -34.22
CA THR A 613 -6.25 8.28 -35.31
C THR A 613 -5.84 9.68 -34.88
N VAL A 614 -4.56 10.01 -35.02
CA VAL A 614 -4.05 11.36 -34.70
C VAL A 614 -3.91 12.12 -36.01
N ARG A 615 -4.47 13.34 -36.08
CA ARG A 615 -4.44 14.19 -37.26
C ARG A 615 -3.00 14.45 -37.67
N GLY A 616 -2.71 14.22 -38.98
CA GLY A 616 -1.36 14.40 -39.54
C GLY A 616 -0.41 13.19 -39.43
N ARG A 617 -0.83 12.07 -38.80
CA ARG A 617 -0.06 10.82 -38.73
C ARG A 617 -0.70 9.69 -39.58
N LEU A 618 -1.08 9.97 -40.78
CA LEU A 618 -1.58 8.98 -41.72
C LEU A 618 -0.39 8.29 -42.42
N GLY A 619 -0.15 7.03 -42.07
CA GLY A 619 0.80 6.17 -42.77
C GLY A 619 0.16 5.49 -44.01
N ALA A 620 0.95 4.69 -44.73
CA ALA A 620 0.45 3.84 -45.82
C ALA A 620 -0.68 2.92 -45.34
N ALA A 621 -1.62 2.60 -46.21
CA ALA A 621 -2.71 1.67 -45.92
C ALA A 621 -2.15 0.32 -45.48
N PRO A 622 -2.54 -0.21 -44.31
CA PRO A 622 -2.03 -1.48 -43.81
C PRO A 622 -2.52 -2.63 -44.66
N GLN A 623 -1.69 -3.66 -44.84
CA GLN A 623 -2.01 -4.84 -45.65
C GLN A 623 -2.29 -6.08 -44.78
N ARG A 624 -1.71 -6.12 -43.56
CA ARG A 624 -1.77 -7.29 -42.67
C ARG A 624 -2.42 -6.94 -41.33
N LEU A 625 -3.38 -7.76 -40.90
CA LEU A 625 -3.98 -7.70 -39.58
C LEU A 625 -3.42 -8.83 -38.70
N LEU A 626 -2.85 -8.48 -37.55
CA LEU A 626 -2.37 -9.42 -36.56
C LEU A 626 -3.26 -9.31 -35.31
N VAL A 627 -3.66 -10.43 -34.74
CA VAL A 627 -4.49 -10.44 -33.51
C VAL A 627 -3.68 -10.96 -32.31
N ARG A 628 -3.65 -10.20 -31.22
CA ARG A 628 -2.94 -10.56 -29.99
C ARG A 628 -3.87 -10.48 -28.78
N VAL A 629 -4.10 -11.62 -28.13
CA VAL A 629 -4.97 -11.71 -26.94
C VAL A 629 -4.11 -11.60 -25.68
N LEU A 630 -4.25 -10.54 -24.90
CA LEU A 630 -3.54 -10.40 -23.62
C LEU A 630 -4.16 -11.32 -22.58
N VAL A 631 -3.42 -12.31 -22.09
CA VAL A 631 -3.91 -13.26 -21.09
C VAL A 631 -3.13 -13.14 -19.79
N SER A 632 -3.84 -13.16 -18.65
CA SER A 632 -3.24 -13.15 -17.30
C SER A 632 -3.22 -14.54 -16.65
N GLY A 633 -3.75 -15.54 -17.34
CA GLY A 633 -3.91 -16.92 -16.88
C GLY A 633 -5.08 -17.59 -17.58
N VAL A 634 -5.25 -18.89 -17.36
CA VAL A 634 -6.39 -19.66 -17.89
C VAL A 634 -7.59 -19.46 -16.97
N ASN A 635 -8.50 -18.58 -17.37
CA ASN A 635 -9.72 -18.25 -16.65
C ASN A 635 -10.84 -17.85 -17.63
N ALA A 636 -12.09 -17.82 -17.18
CA ALA A 636 -13.24 -17.59 -18.05
C ALA A 636 -13.16 -16.28 -18.85
N ALA A 637 -12.59 -15.21 -18.29
CA ALA A 637 -12.43 -13.95 -19.01
C ALA A 637 -11.39 -14.06 -20.14
N SER A 638 -10.23 -14.68 -19.87
CA SER A 638 -9.21 -14.94 -20.88
C SER A 638 -9.73 -15.88 -21.97
N MET A 639 -10.42 -16.98 -21.59
CA MET A 639 -10.98 -17.92 -22.55
C MET A 639 -12.10 -17.31 -23.40
N ARG A 640 -12.90 -16.40 -22.86
CA ARG A 640 -13.87 -15.64 -23.64
C ARG A 640 -13.21 -14.77 -24.71
N ALA A 641 -12.09 -14.12 -24.37
CA ALA A 641 -11.32 -13.33 -25.35
C ALA A 641 -10.66 -14.23 -26.40
N VAL A 642 -10.22 -15.44 -26.03
CA VAL A 642 -9.72 -16.45 -26.96
C VAL A 642 -10.82 -16.91 -27.92
N ASN A 643 -12.03 -17.19 -27.43
CA ASN A 643 -13.16 -17.55 -28.29
C ASN A 643 -13.56 -16.43 -29.26
N TYR A 644 -13.53 -15.18 -28.76
CA TYR A 644 -13.73 -14.02 -29.65
C TYR A 644 -12.65 -13.93 -30.71
N ALA A 645 -11.37 -14.07 -30.35
CA ALA A 645 -10.26 -14.06 -31.30
C ALA A 645 -10.40 -15.15 -32.37
N THR A 646 -10.84 -16.36 -31.97
CA THR A 646 -11.13 -17.46 -32.89
C THR A 646 -12.29 -17.14 -33.81
N ALA A 647 -13.32 -16.42 -33.34
CA ALA A 647 -14.47 -16.02 -34.15
C ALA A 647 -14.14 -14.94 -35.19
N LEU A 648 -13.02 -14.22 -35.04
CA LEU A 648 -12.55 -13.26 -36.07
C LEU A 648 -11.90 -13.93 -37.25
N ASP A 649 -11.48 -15.18 -37.14
CA ASP A 649 -10.84 -16.01 -38.17
C ASP A 649 -9.64 -15.35 -38.87
N VAL A 650 -8.83 -14.61 -38.10
CA VAL A 650 -7.61 -13.97 -38.60
C VAL A 650 -6.43 -14.93 -38.49
N ALA A 651 -5.71 -15.17 -39.61
CA ALA A 651 -4.67 -16.19 -39.71
C ALA A 651 -3.55 -16.09 -38.67
N ASP A 652 -3.06 -14.87 -38.35
CA ASP A 652 -2.03 -14.67 -37.33
C ASP A 652 -2.68 -14.19 -36.01
N THR A 653 -3.28 -15.14 -35.29
CA THR A 653 -3.92 -14.94 -34.02
C THR A 653 -3.18 -15.71 -32.90
N ARG A 654 -2.70 -15.00 -31.85
CA ARG A 654 -1.95 -15.59 -30.74
C ARG A 654 -2.39 -15.01 -29.40
N ALA A 655 -2.32 -15.84 -28.35
CA ALA A 655 -2.38 -15.39 -26.98
C ALA A 655 -1.00 -14.93 -26.50
N VAL A 656 -0.92 -13.88 -25.72
CA VAL A 656 0.35 -13.34 -25.22
C VAL A 656 0.26 -13.17 -23.70
N HIS A 657 1.24 -13.73 -22.99
CA HIS A 657 1.40 -13.60 -21.56
C HIS A 657 2.76 -12.96 -21.21
N PHE A 658 2.77 -11.98 -20.31
CA PHE A 658 3.98 -11.35 -19.80
C PHE A 658 4.30 -11.90 -18.42
N ALA A 659 5.27 -12.81 -18.33
CA ALA A 659 5.69 -13.47 -17.10
C ALA A 659 6.68 -12.62 -16.30
N PHE A 660 6.47 -12.47 -14.99
CA PHE A 660 7.37 -11.75 -14.09
C PHE A 660 8.49 -12.61 -13.54
N SER A 661 8.38 -13.93 -13.71
CA SER A 661 9.41 -14.91 -13.32
C SER A 661 9.36 -16.14 -14.25
N SER A 662 10.48 -16.86 -14.33
CA SER A 662 10.54 -18.12 -15.08
C SER A 662 9.66 -19.24 -14.49
N GLN A 663 9.31 -19.17 -13.21
CA GLN A 663 8.34 -20.09 -12.60
C GLN A 663 6.92 -19.81 -13.11
N GLU A 664 6.52 -18.55 -13.18
CA GLU A 664 5.22 -18.12 -13.74
C GLU A 664 5.12 -18.50 -15.22
N ALA A 665 6.18 -18.29 -15.99
CA ALA A 665 6.24 -18.69 -17.40
C ALA A 665 6.00 -20.19 -17.59
N ARG A 666 6.64 -21.04 -16.79
CA ARG A 666 6.41 -22.50 -16.84
C ARG A 666 4.99 -22.88 -16.42
N ALA A 667 4.47 -22.26 -15.36
CA ALA A 667 3.14 -22.55 -14.85
C ALA A 667 2.05 -22.26 -15.89
N ILE A 668 2.11 -21.11 -16.57
CA ILE A 668 1.13 -20.74 -17.60
C ILE A 668 1.20 -21.67 -18.82
N HIS A 669 2.38 -22.13 -19.23
CA HIS A 669 2.52 -23.08 -20.31
C HIS A 669 1.85 -24.42 -20.02
N VAL A 670 2.07 -24.96 -18.78
CA VAL A 670 1.43 -26.20 -18.35
C VAL A 670 -0.08 -26.05 -18.31
N ASP A 671 -0.56 -24.96 -17.71
CA ASP A 671 -2.00 -24.70 -17.57
C ASP A 671 -2.67 -24.49 -18.94
N TRP A 672 -2.02 -23.75 -19.84
CA TRP A 672 -2.49 -23.55 -21.21
C TRP A 672 -2.61 -24.85 -21.99
N SER A 673 -1.56 -25.70 -21.92
CA SER A 673 -1.54 -27.00 -22.59
C SER A 673 -2.61 -27.93 -22.08
N SER A 674 -2.92 -27.90 -20.78
CA SER A 674 -3.95 -28.77 -20.17
C SER A 674 -5.38 -28.40 -20.59
N HIS A 675 -5.64 -27.15 -20.95
CA HIS A 675 -6.94 -26.68 -21.43
C HIS A 675 -7.07 -26.67 -22.96
N ALA A 676 -5.96 -26.88 -23.66
CA ALA A 676 -5.87 -26.97 -25.12
C ALA A 676 -6.69 -25.89 -25.89
N PRO A 677 -6.48 -24.59 -25.65
CA PRO A 677 -7.16 -23.52 -26.38
C PRO A 677 -6.81 -23.57 -27.87
N ARG A 678 -7.70 -23.06 -28.72
CA ARG A 678 -7.56 -23.13 -30.19
C ARG A 678 -6.47 -22.23 -30.79
N ILE A 679 -5.88 -21.31 -30.00
CA ILE A 679 -4.83 -20.41 -30.42
C ILE A 679 -3.52 -20.66 -29.66
N PRO A 680 -2.34 -20.51 -30.29
CA PRO A 680 -1.06 -20.69 -29.63
C PRO A 680 -0.79 -19.61 -28.57
N LEU A 681 -0.01 -19.97 -27.53
CA LEU A 681 0.43 -19.07 -26.48
C LEU A 681 1.88 -18.65 -26.74
N GLU A 682 2.12 -17.34 -26.71
CA GLU A 682 3.45 -16.74 -26.59
C GLU A 682 3.65 -16.23 -25.16
N VAL A 683 4.83 -16.50 -24.59
CA VAL A 683 5.19 -15.99 -23.26
C VAL A 683 6.43 -15.13 -23.41
N ASP A 684 6.29 -13.85 -23.04
CA ASP A 684 7.39 -12.90 -23.03
C ASP A 684 7.78 -12.57 -21.57
N GLU A 685 9.04 -12.22 -21.34
CA GLU A 685 9.54 -11.92 -20.01
C GLU A 685 9.38 -10.43 -19.65
N ALA A 686 8.83 -10.17 -18.48
CA ALA A 686 8.69 -8.84 -17.89
C ALA A 686 9.40 -8.74 -16.52
N PRO A 687 10.74 -8.90 -16.46
CA PRO A 687 11.48 -9.06 -15.22
C PRO A 687 11.43 -7.83 -14.30
N TYR A 688 11.05 -6.67 -14.83
CA TYR A 688 10.86 -5.44 -14.06
C TYR A 688 9.44 -5.26 -13.52
N ARG A 689 8.54 -6.24 -13.66
CA ARG A 689 7.13 -6.22 -13.23
C ARG A 689 6.30 -5.06 -13.82
N ASP A 690 6.84 -4.34 -14.77
CA ASP A 690 6.13 -3.39 -15.61
C ASP A 690 5.80 -4.08 -16.93
N ILE A 691 4.52 -4.20 -17.23
CA ILE A 691 4.04 -4.79 -18.50
C ILE A 691 4.20 -3.78 -19.65
N GLY A 692 4.20 -2.48 -19.36
CA GLY A 692 4.15 -1.44 -20.38
C GLY A 692 5.36 -1.46 -21.32
N GLY A 693 6.57 -1.52 -20.78
CA GLY A 693 7.78 -1.55 -21.58
C GLY A 693 7.91 -2.81 -22.46
N PRO A 694 7.78 -4.03 -21.91
CA PRO A 694 7.73 -5.26 -22.70
C PRO A 694 6.63 -5.28 -23.75
N LEU A 695 5.40 -4.91 -23.40
CA LEU A 695 4.28 -4.84 -24.32
C LEU A 695 4.56 -3.92 -25.52
N LEU A 696 5.07 -2.71 -25.27
CA LEU A 696 5.43 -1.80 -26.36
C LEU A 696 6.53 -2.36 -27.25
N ARG A 697 7.60 -2.94 -26.66
CA ARG A 697 8.65 -3.58 -27.46
C ARG A 697 8.14 -4.73 -28.31
N TYR A 698 7.27 -5.56 -27.72
CA TYR A 698 6.63 -6.66 -28.42
C TYR A 698 5.77 -6.17 -29.61
N LEU A 699 4.93 -5.16 -29.39
CA LEU A 699 4.08 -4.59 -30.43
C LEU A 699 4.90 -3.87 -31.51
N HIS A 700 5.93 -3.12 -31.14
CA HIS A 700 6.82 -2.46 -32.08
C HIS A 700 7.58 -3.48 -32.96
N ALA A 701 8.00 -4.61 -32.38
CA ALA A 701 8.65 -5.67 -33.16
C ALA A 701 7.71 -6.28 -34.23
N LEU A 702 6.40 -6.34 -33.95
CA LEU A 702 5.40 -6.82 -34.90
C LEU A 702 5.03 -5.79 -35.98
N THR A 703 5.28 -4.51 -35.72
CA THR A 703 4.91 -3.39 -36.61
C THR A 703 6.13 -2.70 -37.25
N VAL A 704 7.30 -3.35 -37.23
CA VAL A 704 8.53 -2.87 -37.87
C VAL A 704 8.30 -2.70 -39.38
N ASP A 705 7.68 -3.70 -39.99
CA ASP A 705 7.21 -3.63 -41.37
C ASP A 705 5.96 -2.76 -41.40
N GLU A 706 6.04 -1.64 -42.08
CA GLU A 706 5.00 -0.63 -42.12
C GLU A 706 3.66 -1.08 -42.72
N ASP A 707 3.49 -2.33 -43.05
CA ASP A 707 2.30 -2.95 -43.67
C ASP A 707 1.36 -3.61 -42.64
N ALA A 708 1.79 -3.79 -41.36
CA ALA A 708 1.05 -4.54 -40.34
C ALA A 708 0.36 -3.61 -39.30
N VAL A 709 -0.86 -3.99 -38.91
CA VAL A 709 -1.60 -3.43 -37.76
C VAL A 709 -1.90 -4.54 -36.77
N VAL A 710 -1.70 -4.28 -35.50
CA VAL A 710 -1.98 -5.23 -34.41
C VAL A 710 -3.28 -4.87 -33.71
N LEU A 711 -4.26 -5.79 -33.73
CA LEU A 711 -5.47 -5.74 -32.92
C LEU A 711 -5.19 -6.43 -31.60
N VAL A 712 -5.10 -5.65 -30.53
CA VAL A 712 -4.87 -6.14 -29.16
C VAL A 712 -6.22 -6.39 -28.50
N LEU A 713 -6.51 -7.64 -28.16
CA LEU A 713 -7.72 -8.05 -27.45
C LEU A 713 -7.44 -8.11 -25.96
N MET A 714 -8.16 -7.30 -25.19
CA MET A 714 -7.97 -7.20 -23.75
C MET A 714 -9.20 -7.69 -22.97
N PRO A 715 -9.10 -8.81 -22.23
CA PRO A 715 -10.14 -9.26 -21.33
C PRO A 715 -10.39 -8.22 -20.21
N GLU A 716 -11.63 -7.82 -20.04
CA GLU A 716 -12.02 -6.81 -19.04
C GLU A 716 -13.15 -7.32 -18.15
N LEU A 717 -12.93 -7.29 -16.82
CA LEU A 717 -13.96 -7.69 -15.86
C LEU A 717 -14.96 -6.54 -15.64
N VAL A 718 -16.22 -6.76 -15.98
CA VAL A 718 -17.27 -5.77 -15.79
C VAL A 718 -18.02 -6.03 -14.48
N THR A 719 -17.93 -5.05 -13.57
CA THR A 719 -18.60 -5.05 -12.26
C THR A 719 -19.38 -3.75 -12.07
N ARG A 720 -20.42 -3.74 -11.22
CA ARG A 720 -21.20 -2.53 -10.90
C ARG A 720 -20.65 -1.77 -9.68
N GLY A 721 -20.79 -0.43 -9.70
CA GLY A 721 -20.46 0.45 -8.57
C GLY A 721 -18.98 0.55 -8.24
N LEU A 722 -18.66 0.90 -6.98
CA LEU A 722 -17.30 1.13 -6.47
C LEU A 722 -16.37 -0.10 -6.60
N ARG A 723 -16.92 -1.30 -6.74
CA ARG A 723 -16.15 -2.54 -6.93
C ARG A 723 -15.39 -2.58 -8.25
N ARG A 724 -15.73 -1.73 -9.21
CA ARG A 724 -15.01 -1.55 -10.47
C ARG A 724 -13.55 -1.13 -10.25
N ALA A 725 -13.29 -0.29 -9.24
CA ALA A 725 -11.94 0.16 -8.87
C ALA A 725 -11.03 -0.98 -8.39
N LEU A 726 -11.59 -2.11 -7.93
CA LEU A 726 -10.80 -3.26 -7.45
C LEU A 726 -10.19 -4.12 -8.57
N HIS A 727 -10.69 -4.03 -9.82
CA HIS A 727 -10.32 -4.97 -10.89
C HIS A 727 -9.64 -4.34 -12.10
N ASN A 728 -10.02 -3.14 -12.53
CA ASN A 728 -9.71 -2.64 -13.89
C ASN A 728 -8.50 -1.70 -13.98
N GLN A 729 -7.68 -1.55 -12.96
CA GLN A 729 -6.54 -0.60 -13.02
C GLN A 729 -5.48 -0.99 -14.06
N ARG A 730 -5.16 -2.28 -14.21
CA ARG A 730 -4.25 -2.75 -15.28
C ARG A 730 -4.82 -2.51 -16.66
N ALA A 731 -6.12 -2.76 -16.84
CA ALA A 731 -6.81 -2.51 -18.11
C ALA A 731 -6.77 -1.02 -18.46
N LEU A 732 -7.06 -0.13 -17.52
CA LEU A 732 -6.96 1.32 -17.72
C LEU A 732 -5.53 1.76 -18.04
N TYR A 733 -4.53 1.17 -17.39
CA TYR A 733 -3.13 1.46 -17.67
C TYR A 733 -2.74 1.05 -19.10
N ILE A 734 -3.13 -0.16 -19.54
CA ILE A 734 -2.85 -0.66 -20.90
C ILE A 734 -3.61 0.18 -21.93
N LYS A 735 -4.88 0.51 -21.69
CA LYS A 735 -5.66 1.41 -22.57
C LYS A 735 -4.96 2.74 -22.79
N ARG A 736 -4.53 3.37 -21.70
CA ARG A 736 -3.79 4.64 -21.75
C ARG A 736 -2.44 4.50 -22.47
N LEU A 737 -1.76 3.37 -22.30
CA LEU A 737 -0.47 3.11 -22.92
C LEU A 737 -0.58 2.97 -24.43
N LEU A 738 -1.62 2.25 -24.91
CA LEU A 738 -1.82 1.91 -26.31
C LEU A 738 -2.64 2.93 -27.09
N LEU A 739 -3.27 3.89 -26.44
CA LEU A 739 -4.22 4.83 -27.06
C LEU A 739 -3.64 5.61 -28.26
N PHE A 740 -2.37 5.99 -28.18
CA PHE A 740 -1.68 6.77 -29.20
C PHE A 740 -0.55 5.99 -29.90
N GLU A 741 -0.50 4.65 -29.68
CA GLU A 741 0.50 3.83 -30.36
C GLU A 741 0.13 3.66 -31.83
N PRO A 742 1.02 4.05 -32.75
CA PRO A 742 0.77 3.89 -34.17
C PRO A 742 0.59 2.40 -34.49
N ARG A 743 -0.38 2.10 -35.37
CA ARG A 743 -0.64 0.74 -35.87
C ARG A 743 -1.08 -0.27 -34.80
N VAL A 744 -1.53 0.20 -33.65
CA VAL A 744 -2.16 -0.62 -32.62
C VAL A 744 -3.63 -0.20 -32.51
N ILE A 745 -4.51 -1.18 -32.49
CA ILE A 745 -5.94 -1.01 -32.23
C ILE A 745 -6.26 -1.84 -30.99
N LEU A 746 -7.04 -1.30 -30.08
CA LEU A 746 -7.40 -1.99 -28.84
C LEU A 746 -8.89 -2.36 -28.86
N ALA A 747 -9.20 -3.64 -28.65
CA ALA A 747 -10.55 -4.11 -28.43
C ALA A 747 -10.73 -4.66 -27.00
N SER A 748 -11.70 -4.10 -26.28
CA SER A 748 -12.07 -4.53 -24.93
C SER A 748 -13.10 -5.65 -25.00
N VAL A 749 -12.75 -6.82 -24.45
CA VAL A 749 -13.59 -8.00 -24.38
C VAL A 749 -14.19 -8.15 -22.99
N PRO A 750 -15.44 -7.73 -22.75
CA PRO A 750 -16.03 -7.72 -21.41
C PRO A 750 -16.44 -9.12 -20.96
N TYR A 751 -16.11 -9.44 -19.71
CA TYR A 751 -16.62 -10.58 -18.98
C TYR A 751 -17.52 -10.10 -17.84
N GLN A 752 -18.80 -10.41 -17.90
CA GLN A 752 -19.82 -9.95 -16.96
C GLN A 752 -19.80 -10.79 -15.68
N LEU A 753 -19.50 -10.19 -14.53
CA LEU A 753 -19.50 -10.87 -13.22
C LEU A 753 -20.88 -10.89 -12.52
N LEU A 754 -21.88 -10.24 -13.09
CA LEU A 754 -23.15 -9.90 -12.41
C LEU A 754 -24.41 -10.47 -13.10
N ARG A 755 -24.35 -11.73 -13.52
CA ARG A 755 -25.59 -12.49 -13.71
C ARG A 755 -25.73 -13.65 -12.76
#